data_b58a9a5b4041f63ce583ffad4fdc43f2
#
_entry.id   b58a9a5b4041f63ce583ffad4fdc43f2
#
_cell.length_a   1.000
_cell.length_b   1.000
_cell.length_c   1.000
_cell.angle_alpha   90.00
_cell.angle_beta   90.00
_cell.angle_gamma   90.00
#
_symmetry.space_group_name_H-M   'P 1'
#
loop_
_entity.id
_entity.type
_entity.pdbx_description
1 polymer ?
#
loop_
_entity_poly.entity_id
_entity_poly.type
_entity_poly.pdbx_seq_one_letter_code
_entity_poly.pdbx_strand_id
1 'polypeptide(L)'
;MAVKIALAGNPNCGKTTLFNALTGANQYVGNWPGVTVEKKEGKLIGHKDVDLVDLPGIYSLSPYTLEEVVARNYLIGEQPDAIINIVDGTNIERNLYLTTQIIELGIPVLMAVNMMDIVKKNGDTINIKALGEKLGCEVVEISALKKTGIKETAEKAIQIAKSGKSVQRVHHFADDVESTIAGIEDKLGLAVAENQKRFFAIKLLERDSKISEVLKSAPNVDAEIKALEDKYDDDTESIITNERYQYISSIIGSCVKKARAGKETVSDKIDRIVTNRFLALPIFALIMWAVYYVAVSSLGGIVTDWTNDTLFGEWIQPAVQTFMENVGCSEWLVSLVVDGIIGGLGAPIGFAPQMAIVFLFLSILEDCGYMARVAFIMDRIFRRFGLSGKSFIPFLIGSGCGVPGIMATRTIENEKDRRMTMMTVTNIPCGAKLPVIALIAGFIMGDGCWWMAPLMYFAGIGLTIIYCIILKKTRAFAGEPAPFVMELPQYHVPSVKGVLLHVWERVWAFLKKAGTILFLCCAVMWFLSSFGIQDGAFGLVDTENSLLAVIGSAIAVIFAPLGFDTWQAVASSLSGFVAKEGIVSTMGVLSGLGEVEEYAVSMHDQFAAFFPTTMVAVSFLLFNLFDSPCLAAISTTAKELNNRKFFWFTIIFQNVSAYCVTLMFYQIVGLCIGEVAFNFWTVVAFVLLAGVLYLLFRKDPNKATVKSSSFAASNV
;
A
#
# COMPACT_ATOMS: atom_id res chain seq x y z
N MET A 1 -34.83 -24.96 0.86
CA MET A 1 -33.81 -23.95 1.25
C MET A 1 -32.90 -23.74 0.05
N ALA A 2 -32.44 -22.52 -0.19
CA ALA A 2 -31.43 -22.28 -1.23
C ALA A 2 -30.12 -22.96 -0.83
N VAL A 3 -29.50 -23.66 -1.75
CA VAL A 3 -28.18 -24.31 -1.52
C VAL A 3 -27.11 -23.24 -1.52
N LYS A 4 -26.30 -23.16 -0.46
CA LYS A 4 -25.17 -22.22 -0.33
C LYS A 4 -23.85 -22.92 -0.65
N ILE A 5 -23.13 -22.43 -1.63
CA ILE A 5 -21.80 -22.95 -2.00
C ILE A 5 -20.77 -21.83 -1.81
N ALA A 6 -19.69 -22.12 -1.08
CA ALA A 6 -18.56 -21.20 -0.93
C ALA A 6 -17.47 -21.49 -1.96
N LEU A 7 -16.89 -20.45 -2.52
CA LEU A 7 -15.73 -20.53 -3.39
C LEU A 7 -14.47 -20.09 -2.64
N ALA A 8 -13.55 -21.02 -2.40
CA ALA A 8 -12.31 -20.80 -1.67
C ALA A 8 -11.09 -21.08 -2.54
N GLY A 9 -9.96 -20.50 -2.24
CA GLY A 9 -8.69 -20.76 -2.94
C GLY A 9 -7.64 -19.70 -2.69
N ASN A 10 -6.42 -20.01 -3.07
CA ASN A 10 -5.30 -19.11 -2.92
C ASN A 10 -5.45 -17.85 -3.79
N PRO A 11 -4.80 -16.74 -3.44
CA PRO A 11 -4.66 -15.62 -4.35
C PRO A 11 -4.08 -16.06 -5.70
N ASN A 12 -4.57 -15.49 -6.79
CA ASN A 12 -4.13 -15.74 -8.17
C ASN A 12 -4.41 -17.17 -8.74
N CYS A 13 -5.10 -18.04 -8.02
CA CYS A 13 -5.50 -19.37 -8.55
C CYS A 13 -6.61 -19.32 -9.62
N GLY A 14 -7.12 -18.10 -9.95
CA GLY A 14 -8.20 -17.92 -10.92
C GLY A 14 -9.62 -17.93 -10.34
N LYS A 15 -9.76 -17.72 -9.03
CA LYS A 15 -11.02 -17.74 -8.28
C LYS A 15 -12.07 -16.78 -8.85
N THR A 16 -11.73 -15.50 -9.01
CA THR A 16 -12.64 -14.48 -9.57
C THR A 16 -13.05 -14.80 -11.02
N THR A 17 -12.14 -15.37 -11.81
CA THR A 17 -12.44 -15.80 -13.19
C THR A 17 -13.46 -16.92 -13.19
N LEU A 18 -13.33 -17.92 -12.30
CA LEU A 18 -14.30 -19.00 -12.17
C LEU A 18 -15.63 -18.50 -11.62
N PHE A 19 -15.63 -17.63 -10.60
CA PHE A 19 -16.83 -17.02 -10.05
C PHE A 19 -17.64 -16.29 -11.13
N ASN A 20 -16.98 -15.44 -11.94
CA ASN A 20 -17.61 -14.72 -13.03
C ASN A 20 -18.16 -15.68 -14.12
N ALA A 21 -17.48 -16.78 -14.37
CA ALA A 21 -17.93 -17.78 -15.34
C ALA A 21 -19.14 -18.60 -14.85
N LEU A 22 -19.26 -18.81 -13.52
CA LEU A 22 -20.35 -19.53 -12.89
C LEU A 22 -21.60 -18.67 -12.66
N THR A 23 -21.42 -17.35 -12.35
CA THR A 23 -22.53 -16.46 -11.97
C THR A 23 -22.96 -15.49 -13.09
N GLY A 24 -22.09 -15.19 -14.05
CA GLY A 24 -22.36 -14.24 -15.13
C GLY A 24 -22.52 -12.81 -14.60
N ALA A 25 -23.53 -12.08 -15.13
CA ALA A 25 -23.79 -10.68 -14.78
C ALA A 25 -24.62 -10.49 -13.49
N ASN A 26 -25.14 -11.56 -12.89
CA ASN A 26 -26.03 -11.50 -11.72
C ASN A 26 -25.22 -11.63 -10.43
N GLN A 27 -24.48 -10.59 -10.10
CA GLN A 27 -23.61 -10.54 -8.90
C GLN A 27 -24.02 -9.38 -7.99
N TYR A 28 -23.97 -9.61 -6.71
CA TYR A 28 -24.02 -8.57 -5.67
C TYR A 28 -22.62 -8.34 -5.13
N VAL A 29 -22.19 -7.10 -5.11
CA VAL A 29 -20.90 -6.69 -4.58
C VAL A 29 -21.13 -5.76 -3.40
N GLY A 30 -20.57 -6.10 -2.25
CA GLY A 30 -20.63 -5.32 -1.01
C GLY A 30 -19.36 -5.52 -0.20
N ASN A 31 -19.41 -5.17 1.08
CA ASN A 31 -18.33 -5.47 2.02
C ASN A 31 -18.80 -6.50 3.05
N TRP A 32 -17.87 -7.31 3.55
CA TRP A 32 -18.14 -8.17 4.69
C TRP A 32 -18.50 -7.32 5.92
N PRO A 33 -19.44 -7.76 6.77
CA PRO A 33 -19.88 -6.99 7.94
C PRO A 33 -18.71 -6.60 8.85
N GLY A 34 -18.58 -5.30 9.14
CA GLY A 34 -17.59 -4.77 10.07
C GLY A 34 -16.15 -4.63 9.53
N VAL A 35 -15.90 -4.98 8.28
CA VAL A 35 -14.57 -4.91 7.65
C VAL A 35 -14.63 -4.32 6.25
N THR A 36 -13.47 -3.89 5.73
CA THR A 36 -13.34 -3.30 4.37
C THR A 36 -13.05 -4.33 3.28
N VAL A 37 -13.20 -5.63 3.59
CA VAL A 37 -12.99 -6.73 2.64
C VAL A 37 -14.22 -6.88 1.75
N GLU A 38 -14.00 -6.96 0.44
CA GLU A 38 -15.06 -7.07 -0.55
C GLU A 38 -15.75 -8.44 -0.48
N LYS A 39 -17.10 -8.44 -0.48
CA LYS A 39 -17.94 -9.64 -0.52
C LYS A 39 -18.64 -9.70 -1.87
N LYS A 40 -18.52 -10.84 -2.55
CA LYS A 40 -19.24 -11.12 -3.81
C LYS A 40 -20.15 -12.32 -3.63
N GLU A 41 -21.39 -12.12 -3.99
CA GLU A 41 -22.40 -13.17 -4.01
C GLU A 41 -23.10 -13.20 -5.37
N GLY A 42 -23.50 -14.37 -5.85
CA GLY A 42 -24.19 -14.50 -7.11
C GLY A 42 -24.97 -15.79 -7.21
N LYS A 43 -25.97 -15.78 -8.08
CA LYS A 43 -26.74 -16.99 -8.40
C LYS A 43 -26.04 -17.81 -9.49
N LEU A 44 -26.00 -19.10 -9.32
CA LEU A 44 -25.41 -20.01 -10.30
C LEU A 44 -26.23 -20.00 -11.61
N ILE A 45 -25.56 -19.88 -12.74
CA ILE A 45 -26.20 -19.91 -14.07
C ILE A 45 -26.94 -21.25 -14.25
N GLY A 46 -28.23 -21.16 -14.57
CA GLY A 46 -29.09 -22.34 -14.73
C GLY A 46 -29.72 -22.87 -13.45
N HIS A 47 -29.29 -22.43 -12.28
CA HIS A 47 -29.77 -22.88 -10.97
C HIS A 47 -30.04 -21.71 -10.05
N LYS A 48 -31.25 -21.14 -10.12
CA LYS A 48 -31.66 -19.96 -9.32
C LYS A 48 -31.78 -20.23 -7.80
N ASP A 49 -31.83 -21.49 -7.44
CA ASP A 49 -31.91 -22.01 -6.07
C ASP A 49 -30.54 -22.23 -5.40
N VAL A 50 -29.44 -21.91 -6.13
CA VAL A 50 -28.06 -22.06 -5.64
C VAL A 50 -27.38 -20.69 -5.53
N ASP A 51 -26.96 -20.35 -4.32
CA ASP A 51 -26.20 -19.15 -4.02
C ASP A 51 -24.71 -19.46 -3.93
N LEU A 52 -23.90 -18.75 -4.71
CA LEU A 52 -22.44 -18.87 -4.71
C LEU A 52 -21.83 -17.66 -4.01
N VAL A 53 -20.98 -17.87 -3.02
CA VAL A 53 -20.29 -16.84 -2.25
C VAL A 53 -18.79 -16.91 -2.55
N ASP A 54 -18.22 -15.82 -3.07
CA ASP A 54 -16.78 -15.70 -3.32
C ASP A 54 -16.07 -15.26 -2.03
N LEU A 55 -15.26 -16.15 -1.46
CA LEU A 55 -14.45 -15.84 -0.30
C LEU A 55 -13.19 -15.08 -0.72
N PRO A 56 -12.60 -14.25 0.14
CA PRO A 56 -11.29 -13.65 -0.12
C PRO A 56 -10.25 -14.71 -0.49
N GLY A 57 -9.24 -14.32 -1.29
CA GLY A 57 -8.10 -15.20 -1.58
C GLY A 57 -7.22 -15.35 -0.34
N ILE A 58 -7.02 -16.58 0.13
CA ILE A 58 -6.31 -16.87 1.37
C ILE A 58 -5.29 -17.98 1.15
N TYR A 59 -4.22 -17.97 1.94
CA TYR A 59 -3.21 -19.05 1.93
C TYR A 59 -3.43 -20.07 3.06
N SER A 60 -4.10 -19.64 4.12
CA SER A 60 -4.34 -20.42 5.33
C SER A 60 -5.66 -20.00 5.99
N LEU A 61 -6.20 -20.83 6.86
CA LEU A 61 -7.29 -20.46 7.77
C LEU A 61 -6.78 -19.96 9.13
N SER A 62 -5.49 -19.57 9.21
CA SER A 62 -4.90 -18.97 10.39
C SER A 62 -5.14 -17.44 10.43
N PRO A 63 -5.17 -16.77 11.59
CA PRO A 63 -5.62 -15.39 11.71
C PRO A 63 -4.54 -14.33 11.41
N TYR A 64 -3.72 -14.55 10.39
CA TYR A 64 -2.65 -13.61 10.05
C TYR A 64 -3.14 -12.37 9.30
N THR A 65 -4.19 -12.52 8.47
CA THR A 65 -4.76 -11.43 7.68
C THR A 65 -6.25 -11.26 7.96
N LEU A 66 -6.81 -10.09 7.62
CA LEU A 66 -8.26 -9.84 7.75
C LEU A 66 -9.05 -10.75 6.82
N GLU A 67 -8.53 -11.00 5.62
CA GLU A 67 -9.10 -11.88 4.62
C GLU A 67 -9.23 -13.31 5.13
N GLU A 68 -8.18 -13.83 5.79
CA GLU A 68 -8.16 -15.16 6.40
C GLU A 68 -9.15 -15.26 7.55
N VAL A 69 -9.22 -14.24 8.41
CA VAL A 69 -10.21 -14.17 9.50
C VAL A 69 -11.63 -14.17 8.95
N VAL A 70 -11.91 -13.38 7.91
CA VAL A 70 -13.24 -13.29 7.27
C VAL A 70 -13.64 -14.62 6.66
N ALA A 71 -12.77 -15.22 5.85
CA ALA A 71 -13.04 -16.51 5.20
C ALA A 71 -13.28 -17.61 6.23
N ARG A 72 -12.43 -17.70 7.25
CA ARG A 72 -12.58 -18.67 8.34
C ARG A 72 -13.88 -18.49 9.11
N ASN A 73 -14.20 -17.25 9.53
CA ASN A 73 -15.41 -16.97 10.30
C ASN A 73 -16.67 -17.29 9.50
N TYR A 74 -16.66 -17.05 8.18
CA TYR A 74 -17.75 -17.47 7.30
C TYR A 74 -17.89 -18.98 7.24
N LEU A 75 -16.79 -19.70 7.02
CA LEU A 75 -16.83 -21.18 6.90
C LEU A 75 -17.26 -21.86 8.19
N ILE A 76 -16.82 -21.34 9.35
CA ILE A 76 -17.18 -21.89 10.66
C ILE A 76 -18.61 -21.51 11.05
N GLY A 77 -19.01 -20.23 10.85
CA GLY A 77 -20.27 -19.70 11.32
C GLY A 77 -21.46 -19.99 10.42
N GLU A 78 -21.32 -19.77 9.11
CA GLU A 78 -22.41 -19.96 8.14
C GLU A 78 -22.54 -21.40 7.63
N GLN A 79 -21.47 -22.21 7.75
CA GLN A 79 -21.42 -23.61 7.35
C GLN A 79 -22.09 -23.86 5.99
N PRO A 80 -21.48 -23.43 4.86
CA PRO A 80 -22.05 -23.64 3.55
C PRO A 80 -22.27 -25.14 3.26
N ASP A 81 -23.25 -25.47 2.41
CA ASP A 81 -23.60 -26.86 2.07
C ASP A 81 -22.46 -27.57 1.31
N ALA A 82 -21.61 -26.82 0.59
CA ALA A 82 -20.38 -27.30 -0.03
C ALA A 82 -19.36 -26.18 -0.24
N ILE A 83 -18.09 -26.58 -0.40
CA ILE A 83 -17.00 -25.68 -0.74
C ILE A 83 -16.41 -26.10 -2.08
N ILE A 84 -16.31 -25.18 -3.05
CA ILE A 84 -15.46 -25.34 -4.23
C ILE A 84 -14.09 -24.75 -3.90
N ASN A 85 -13.10 -25.61 -3.72
CA ASN A 85 -11.72 -25.18 -3.48
C ASN A 85 -10.95 -25.14 -4.80
N ILE A 86 -10.54 -23.95 -5.25
CA ILE A 86 -9.78 -23.75 -6.48
C ILE A 86 -8.30 -23.83 -6.17
N VAL A 87 -7.63 -24.69 -6.93
CA VAL A 87 -6.19 -24.98 -6.80
C VAL A 87 -5.49 -24.68 -8.11
N ASP A 88 -4.39 -23.95 -8.08
CA ASP A 88 -3.53 -23.73 -9.23
C ASP A 88 -2.75 -25.02 -9.53
N GLY A 89 -3.03 -25.68 -10.67
CA GLY A 89 -2.35 -26.89 -11.09
C GLY A 89 -0.87 -26.70 -11.42
N THR A 90 -0.43 -25.47 -11.70
CA THR A 90 1.00 -25.15 -11.95
C THR A 90 1.81 -25.09 -10.66
N ASN A 91 1.16 -24.78 -9.52
CA ASN A 91 1.74 -24.66 -8.19
C ASN A 91 0.94 -25.46 -7.15
N ILE A 92 0.59 -26.70 -7.50
CA ILE A 92 -0.34 -27.52 -6.73
C ILE A 92 0.13 -27.76 -5.29
N GLU A 93 1.41 -28.01 -5.06
CA GLU A 93 1.99 -28.32 -3.75
C GLU A 93 1.61 -27.29 -2.68
N ARG A 94 1.79 -26.03 -2.99
CA ARG A 94 1.49 -24.94 -2.04
C ARG A 94 -0.02 -24.75 -1.85
N ASN A 95 -0.79 -24.90 -2.92
CA ASN A 95 -2.24 -24.73 -2.84
C ASN A 95 -2.90 -25.85 -2.00
N LEU A 96 -2.28 -27.02 -1.93
CA LEU A 96 -2.75 -28.13 -1.09
C LEU A 96 -2.69 -27.80 0.41
N TYR A 97 -1.86 -26.86 0.85
CA TYR A 97 -1.81 -26.45 2.25
C TYR A 97 -3.16 -25.89 2.74
N LEU A 98 -3.77 -24.99 1.98
CA LEU A 98 -5.13 -24.53 2.25
C LEU A 98 -6.15 -25.65 2.10
N THR A 99 -6.00 -26.51 1.09
CA THR A 99 -6.90 -27.63 0.85
C THR A 99 -6.98 -28.56 2.05
N THR A 100 -5.85 -28.90 2.69
CA THR A 100 -5.84 -29.75 3.89
C THR A 100 -6.63 -29.12 5.03
N GLN A 101 -6.50 -27.82 5.24
CA GLN A 101 -7.22 -27.08 6.30
C GLN A 101 -8.73 -26.99 6.01
N ILE A 102 -9.12 -26.81 4.74
CA ILE A 102 -10.55 -26.78 4.34
C ILE A 102 -11.19 -28.17 4.56
N ILE A 103 -10.48 -29.23 4.26
CA ILE A 103 -10.96 -30.61 4.49
C ILE A 103 -11.16 -30.88 5.99
N GLU A 104 -10.31 -30.35 6.84
CA GLU A 104 -10.42 -30.50 8.30
C GLU A 104 -11.66 -29.83 8.90
N LEU A 105 -12.30 -28.88 8.21
CA LEU A 105 -13.56 -28.27 8.63
C LEU A 105 -14.77 -29.25 8.59
N GLY A 106 -14.61 -30.41 7.91
CA GLY A 106 -15.67 -31.39 7.79
C GLY A 106 -16.84 -31.00 6.89
N ILE A 107 -16.72 -29.90 6.14
CA ILE A 107 -17.72 -29.47 5.15
C ILE A 107 -17.43 -30.21 3.84
N PRO A 108 -18.47 -30.59 3.05
CA PRO A 108 -18.26 -31.24 1.74
C PRO A 108 -17.42 -30.35 0.80
N VAL A 109 -16.33 -30.90 0.22
CA VAL A 109 -15.37 -30.18 -0.62
C VAL A 109 -15.31 -30.76 -2.02
N LEU A 110 -15.41 -29.93 -3.04
CA LEU A 110 -15.03 -30.18 -4.41
C LEU A 110 -13.75 -29.45 -4.74
N MET A 111 -12.67 -30.14 -5.07
CA MET A 111 -11.43 -29.52 -5.49
C MET A 111 -11.41 -29.29 -7.00
N ALA A 112 -11.25 -28.06 -7.45
CA ALA A 112 -11.16 -27.67 -8.85
C ALA A 112 -9.72 -27.31 -9.20
N VAL A 113 -9.00 -28.20 -9.90
CA VAL A 113 -7.63 -27.95 -10.36
C VAL A 113 -7.68 -27.08 -11.62
N ASN A 114 -7.31 -25.82 -11.47
CA ASN A 114 -7.33 -24.82 -12.54
C ASN A 114 -6.00 -24.75 -13.29
N MET A 115 -5.97 -24.02 -14.38
CA MET A 115 -4.81 -23.85 -15.28
C MET A 115 -4.30 -25.15 -15.91
N MET A 116 -5.17 -26.15 -16.07
CA MET A 116 -4.82 -27.44 -16.68
C MET A 116 -4.36 -27.30 -18.13
N ASP A 117 -4.74 -26.25 -18.83
CA ASP A 117 -4.21 -25.91 -20.16
C ASP A 117 -2.71 -25.55 -20.12
N ILE A 118 -2.26 -24.88 -19.07
CA ILE A 118 -0.85 -24.54 -18.85
C ILE A 118 -0.08 -25.79 -18.42
N VAL A 119 -0.62 -26.59 -17.50
CA VAL A 119 -0.03 -27.86 -17.06
C VAL A 119 0.22 -28.78 -18.27
N LYS A 120 -0.81 -28.98 -19.12
CA LYS A 120 -0.70 -29.79 -20.35
C LYS A 120 0.30 -29.19 -21.36
N LYS A 121 0.33 -27.86 -21.51
CA LYS A 121 1.30 -27.16 -22.38
C LYS A 121 2.75 -27.35 -21.91
N ASN A 122 2.97 -27.41 -20.61
CA ASN A 122 4.29 -27.67 -20.02
C ASN A 122 4.74 -29.13 -20.13
N GLY A 123 3.82 -30.03 -20.50
CA GLY A 123 4.04 -31.48 -20.56
C GLY A 123 3.90 -32.18 -19.21
N ASP A 124 3.47 -31.44 -18.17
CA ASP A 124 3.24 -32.00 -16.84
C ASP A 124 1.94 -32.80 -16.81
N THR A 125 1.87 -33.82 -15.94
CA THR A 125 0.67 -34.62 -15.75
C THR A 125 0.30 -34.69 -14.28
N ILE A 126 -0.99 -34.50 -14.00
CA ILE A 126 -1.58 -34.66 -12.67
C ILE A 126 -2.59 -35.81 -12.71
N ASN A 127 -2.41 -36.80 -11.87
CA ASN A 127 -3.37 -37.88 -11.75
C ASN A 127 -4.51 -37.45 -10.81
N ILE A 128 -5.57 -36.90 -11.40
CA ILE A 128 -6.73 -36.35 -10.70
C ILE A 128 -7.42 -37.38 -9.82
N LYS A 129 -7.55 -38.64 -10.30
CA LYS A 129 -8.20 -39.73 -9.56
C LYS A 129 -7.40 -40.10 -8.30
N ALA A 130 -6.11 -40.34 -8.45
CA ALA A 130 -5.24 -40.65 -7.34
C ALA A 130 -5.15 -39.48 -6.32
N LEU A 131 -5.20 -38.23 -6.81
CA LEU A 131 -5.22 -37.06 -5.97
C LEU A 131 -6.49 -37.00 -5.11
N GLY A 132 -7.67 -37.29 -5.72
CA GLY A 132 -8.93 -37.32 -5.00
C GLY A 132 -8.99 -38.45 -3.96
N GLU A 133 -8.49 -39.63 -4.29
CA GLU A 133 -8.41 -40.80 -3.37
C GLU A 133 -7.53 -40.46 -2.15
N LYS A 134 -6.39 -39.78 -2.36
CA LYS A 134 -5.47 -39.39 -1.28
C LYS A 134 -5.99 -38.22 -0.42
N LEU A 135 -6.73 -37.27 -1.00
CA LEU A 135 -7.31 -36.15 -0.26
C LEU A 135 -8.68 -36.49 0.35
N GLY A 136 -9.33 -37.57 -0.08
CA GLY A 136 -10.67 -37.95 0.37
C GLY A 136 -11.80 -37.08 -0.16
N CYS A 137 -11.57 -36.32 -1.24
CA CYS A 137 -12.55 -35.41 -1.85
C CYS A 137 -12.63 -35.61 -3.37
N GLU A 138 -13.75 -35.18 -3.97
CA GLU A 138 -13.85 -35.17 -5.43
C GLU A 138 -12.97 -34.10 -6.05
N VAL A 139 -12.32 -34.44 -7.17
CA VAL A 139 -11.41 -33.54 -7.89
C VAL A 139 -11.84 -33.41 -9.35
N VAL A 140 -11.82 -32.19 -9.90
CA VAL A 140 -12.15 -31.86 -11.29
C VAL A 140 -11.05 -31.08 -11.97
N GLU A 141 -10.82 -31.31 -13.27
CA GLU A 141 -9.92 -30.49 -14.09
C GLU A 141 -10.67 -29.32 -14.69
N ILE A 142 -10.12 -28.09 -14.54
CA ILE A 142 -10.71 -26.91 -15.18
C ILE A 142 -9.65 -26.04 -15.84
N SER A 143 -10.11 -25.20 -16.79
CA SER A 143 -9.44 -23.99 -17.20
C SER A 143 -10.47 -22.86 -17.21
N ALA A 144 -10.44 -22.03 -16.15
CA ALA A 144 -11.37 -20.93 -15.98
C ALA A 144 -11.27 -19.94 -17.14
N LEU A 145 -10.04 -19.68 -17.62
CA LEU A 145 -9.79 -18.80 -18.77
C LEU A 145 -10.38 -19.31 -20.08
N LYS A 146 -10.24 -20.62 -20.36
CA LYS A 146 -10.79 -21.27 -21.56
C LYS A 146 -12.21 -21.77 -21.39
N LYS A 147 -12.78 -21.58 -20.21
CA LYS A 147 -14.14 -22.01 -19.84
C LYS A 147 -14.38 -23.53 -20.01
N THR A 148 -13.34 -24.35 -19.83
CA THR A 148 -13.45 -25.82 -19.87
C THR A 148 -13.65 -26.39 -18.47
N GLY A 149 -14.49 -27.43 -18.33
CA GLY A 149 -14.79 -28.09 -17.06
C GLY A 149 -15.74 -27.34 -16.12
N ILE A 150 -16.19 -26.09 -16.46
CA ILE A 150 -16.98 -25.24 -15.57
C ILE A 150 -18.37 -25.81 -15.28
N LYS A 151 -19.06 -26.32 -16.31
CA LYS A 151 -20.40 -26.93 -16.14
C LYS A 151 -20.33 -28.20 -15.26
N GLU A 152 -19.35 -29.05 -15.49
CA GLU A 152 -19.11 -30.22 -14.68
C GLU A 152 -18.85 -29.88 -13.22
N THR A 153 -18.03 -28.81 -12.97
CA THR A 153 -17.77 -28.31 -11.63
C THR A 153 -19.05 -27.86 -10.94
N ALA A 154 -19.90 -27.13 -11.63
CA ALA A 154 -21.18 -26.64 -11.10
C ALA A 154 -22.11 -27.81 -10.72
N GLU A 155 -22.29 -28.77 -11.61
CA GLU A 155 -23.17 -29.96 -11.42
C GLU A 155 -22.68 -30.83 -10.26
N LYS A 156 -21.38 -31.11 -10.21
CA LYS A 156 -20.76 -31.90 -9.11
C LYS A 156 -20.86 -31.14 -7.77
N ALA A 157 -20.62 -29.84 -7.73
CA ALA A 157 -20.75 -29.08 -6.50
C ALA A 157 -22.18 -29.11 -5.94
N ILE A 158 -23.20 -29.02 -6.81
CA ILE A 158 -24.60 -29.15 -6.42
C ILE A 158 -24.89 -30.58 -5.90
N GLN A 159 -24.36 -31.61 -6.59
CA GLN A 159 -24.55 -32.97 -6.18
C GLN A 159 -23.95 -33.27 -4.80
N ILE A 160 -22.72 -32.77 -4.55
CA ILE A 160 -22.03 -32.91 -3.28
C ILE A 160 -22.80 -32.13 -2.18
N ALA A 161 -23.23 -30.92 -2.43
CA ALA A 161 -24.02 -30.12 -1.50
C ALA A 161 -25.33 -30.79 -1.10
N LYS A 162 -26.04 -31.40 -2.07
CA LYS A 162 -27.29 -32.14 -1.81
C LYS A 162 -27.06 -33.50 -1.14
N SER A 163 -25.90 -34.12 -1.30
CA SER A 163 -25.60 -35.41 -0.69
C SER A 163 -25.35 -35.32 0.82
N GLY A 164 -24.91 -34.16 1.31
CA GLY A 164 -24.55 -33.93 2.72
C GLY A 164 -23.42 -34.83 3.24
N LYS A 165 -22.71 -35.54 2.35
CA LYS A 165 -21.61 -36.43 2.74
C LYS A 165 -20.40 -35.58 3.08
N SER A 166 -19.97 -35.62 4.33
CA SER A 166 -18.69 -35.04 4.75
C SER A 166 -17.52 -35.73 4.04
N VAL A 167 -16.41 -35.01 3.89
CA VAL A 167 -15.17 -35.55 3.32
C VAL A 167 -14.67 -36.71 4.21
N GLN A 168 -14.27 -37.81 3.59
CA GLN A 168 -13.63 -38.89 4.33
C GLN A 168 -12.24 -38.45 4.77
N ARG A 169 -11.96 -38.60 6.07
CA ARG A 169 -10.67 -38.30 6.65
C ARG A 169 -9.61 -39.29 6.17
N VAL A 170 -8.67 -38.84 5.35
CA VAL A 170 -7.55 -39.65 4.84
C VAL A 170 -6.21 -39.19 5.42
N HIS A 171 -6.14 -37.92 5.90
CA HIS A 171 -4.91 -37.31 6.43
C HIS A 171 -4.69 -37.72 7.89
N HIS A 172 -3.52 -38.32 8.16
CA HIS A 172 -3.01 -38.63 9.49
C HIS A 172 -1.64 -37.99 9.67
N PHE A 173 -1.46 -37.28 10.79
CA PHE A 173 -0.16 -36.81 11.27
C PHE A 173 0.63 -37.96 11.90
N ALA A 174 1.82 -37.69 12.42
CA ALA A 174 2.55 -38.68 13.20
C ALA A 174 1.72 -39.18 14.40
N ASP A 175 1.88 -40.44 14.78
CA ASP A 175 1.02 -41.13 15.76
C ASP A 175 0.90 -40.40 17.11
N ASP A 176 1.95 -39.76 17.56
CA ASP A 176 1.97 -38.95 18.79
C ASP A 176 1.22 -37.64 18.66
N VAL A 177 1.32 -36.99 17.50
CA VAL A 177 0.56 -35.77 17.19
C VAL A 177 -0.94 -36.13 17.10
N GLU A 178 -1.28 -37.25 16.43
CA GLU A 178 -2.66 -37.71 16.33
C GLU A 178 -3.24 -38.09 17.70
N SER A 179 -2.47 -38.75 18.56
CA SER A 179 -2.93 -39.09 19.92
C SER A 179 -3.20 -37.82 20.75
N THR A 180 -2.38 -36.79 20.57
CA THR A 180 -2.56 -35.48 21.25
C THR A 180 -3.80 -34.76 20.72
N ILE A 181 -4.03 -34.77 19.40
CA ILE A 181 -5.23 -34.21 18.78
C ILE A 181 -6.48 -34.90 19.30
N ALA A 182 -6.50 -36.23 19.33
CA ALA A 182 -7.62 -37.04 19.85
C ALA A 182 -7.92 -36.67 21.32
N GLY A 183 -6.90 -36.54 22.15
CA GLY A 183 -7.07 -36.13 23.55
C GLY A 183 -7.70 -34.73 23.70
N ILE A 184 -7.39 -33.80 22.78
CA ILE A 184 -8.00 -32.47 22.76
C ILE A 184 -9.41 -32.51 22.18
N GLU A 185 -9.69 -33.34 21.17
CA GLU A 185 -11.05 -33.58 20.63
C GLU A 185 -12.00 -34.05 21.76
N ASP A 186 -11.53 -34.98 22.62
CA ASP A 186 -12.29 -35.42 23.80
C ASP A 186 -12.57 -34.29 24.82
N LYS A 187 -11.59 -33.44 25.06
CA LYS A 187 -11.73 -32.28 25.95
C LYS A 187 -12.72 -31.22 25.40
N LEU A 188 -12.85 -31.09 24.07
CA LEU A 188 -13.82 -30.19 23.44
C LEU A 188 -15.28 -30.66 23.66
N GLY A 189 -15.51 -31.93 23.85
CA GLY A 189 -16.82 -32.51 24.23
C GLY A 189 -17.95 -32.05 23.31
N LEU A 190 -19.04 -31.56 23.90
CA LEU A 190 -20.24 -31.05 23.21
C LEU A 190 -20.16 -29.54 22.84
N ALA A 191 -19.05 -28.88 23.13
CA ALA A 191 -18.91 -27.46 22.85
C ALA A 191 -18.79 -27.16 21.34
N VAL A 192 -18.41 -28.15 20.55
CA VAL A 192 -18.18 -28.06 19.10
C VAL A 192 -18.88 -29.23 18.39
N ALA A 193 -19.37 -28.99 17.19
CA ALA A 193 -19.97 -30.03 16.36
C ALA A 193 -18.92 -31.10 16.03
N GLU A 194 -19.34 -32.40 16.00
CA GLU A 194 -18.47 -33.56 15.86
C GLU A 194 -17.54 -33.46 14.64
N ASN A 195 -18.06 -32.97 13.52
CA ASN A 195 -17.31 -32.81 12.26
C ASN A 195 -16.24 -31.70 12.32
N GLN A 196 -16.33 -30.78 13.27
CA GLN A 196 -15.39 -29.65 13.41
C GLN A 196 -14.38 -29.82 14.55
N LYS A 197 -14.55 -30.84 15.42
CA LYS A 197 -13.68 -31.03 16.61
C LYS A 197 -12.19 -31.05 16.23
N ARG A 198 -11.84 -31.77 15.18
CA ARG A 198 -10.44 -31.87 14.73
C ARG A 198 -9.87 -30.51 14.35
N PHE A 199 -10.60 -29.73 13.57
CA PHE A 199 -10.16 -28.38 13.20
C PHE A 199 -9.87 -27.53 14.42
N PHE A 200 -10.79 -27.51 15.39
CA PHE A 200 -10.60 -26.76 16.62
C PHE A 200 -9.45 -27.31 17.48
N ALA A 201 -9.28 -28.62 17.57
CA ALA A 201 -8.18 -29.23 18.30
C ALA A 201 -6.82 -28.86 17.71
N ILE A 202 -6.68 -28.91 16.38
CA ILE A 202 -5.45 -28.49 15.69
C ILE A 202 -5.19 -27.00 15.90
N LYS A 203 -6.22 -26.15 15.80
CA LYS A 203 -6.07 -24.70 16.01
C LYS A 203 -5.70 -24.34 17.44
N LEU A 204 -6.18 -25.08 18.44
CA LEU A 204 -5.74 -24.93 19.83
C LEU A 204 -4.26 -25.31 19.99
N LEU A 205 -3.79 -26.39 19.32
CA LEU A 205 -2.37 -26.75 19.30
C LEU A 205 -1.51 -25.71 18.60
N GLU A 206 -1.98 -25.11 17.49
CA GLU A 206 -1.30 -24.03 16.79
C GLU A 206 -1.33 -22.70 17.60
N ARG A 207 -1.86 -22.68 18.82
CA ARG A 207 -2.00 -21.48 19.70
C ARG A 207 -2.74 -20.31 19.01
N ASP A 208 -3.74 -20.63 18.18
CA ASP A 208 -4.53 -19.59 17.49
C ASP A 208 -5.34 -18.76 18.50
N SER A 209 -4.89 -17.51 18.73
CA SER A 209 -5.50 -16.61 19.71
C SER A 209 -6.95 -16.23 19.39
N LYS A 210 -7.38 -16.35 18.12
CA LYS A 210 -8.74 -16.01 17.69
C LYS A 210 -9.72 -17.17 17.84
N ILE A 211 -9.24 -18.38 17.99
CA ILE A 211 -10.10 -19.54 18.22
C ILE A 211 -10.75 -19.49 19.62
N SER A 212 -10.02 -19.01 20.62
CA SER A 212 -10.57 -18.81 21.97
C SER A 212 -11.71 -17.77 22.01
N GLU A 213 -11.74 -16.83 21.06
CA GLU A 213 -12.86 -15.87 20.92
C GLU A 213 -14.12 -16.53 20.35
N VAL A 214 -13.95 -17.57 19.51
CA VAL A 214 -15.06 -18.33 18.89
C VAL A 214 -15.62 -19.38 19.84
N LEU A 215 -14.75 -20.03 20.63
CA LEU A 215 -15.12 -21.00 21.64
C LEU A 215 -15.55 -20.29 22.92
N LYS A 216 -16.83 -20.45 23.34
CA LYS A 216 -17.33 -19.84 24.60
C LYS A 216 -16.57 -20.33 25.84
N SER A 217 -15.95 -21.52 25.78
CA SER A 217 -15.11 -22.11 26.82
C SER A 217 -14.03 -22.96 26.13
N ALA A 218 -12.84 -22.39 25.95
CA ALA A 218 -11.70 -23.15 25.42
C ALA A 218 -11.10 -24.03 26.51
N PRO A 219 -10.87 -25.36 26.26
CA PRO A 219 -10.19 -26.22 27.22
C PRO A 219 -8.72 -25.81 27.35
N ASN A 220 -8.16 -26.03 28.54
CA ASN A 220 -6.71 -25.85 28.74
C ASN A 220 -5.96 -27.02 28.08
N VAL A 221 -5.06 -26.68 27.17
CA VAL A 221 -4.23 -27.60 26.36
C VAL A 221 -2.72 -27.35 26.55
N ASP A 222 -2.32 -26.54 27.55
CA ASP A 222 -0.91 -26.18 27.75
C ASP A 222 -0.01 -27.38 28.05
N ALA A 223 -0.55 -28.40 28.73
CA ALA A 223 0.18 -29.62 29.03
C ALA A 223 0.51 -30.44 27.77
N GLU A 224 -0.46 -30.56 26.86
CA GLU A 224 -0.32 -31.25 25.58
C GLU A 224 0.66 -30.50 24.66
N ILE A 225 0.53 -29.18 24.60
CA ILE A 225 1.44 -28.31 23.85
C ILE A 225 2.87 -28.50 24.35
N LYS A 226 3.10 -28.40 25.66
CA LYS A 226 4.42 -28.54 26.25
C LYS A 226 5.02 -29.93 26.01
N ALA A 227 4.22 -30.98 26.09
CA ALA A 227 4.69 -32.33 25.84
C ALA A 227 5.18 -32.54 24.40
N LEU A 228 4.51 -31.93 23.42
CA LEU A 228 4.95 -31.95 22.02
C LEU A 228 6.18 -31.08 21.80
N GLU A 229 6.19 -29.86 22.32
CA GLU A 229 7.33 -28.95 22.21
C GLU A 229 8.61 -29.52 22.83
N ASP A 230 8.51 -30.12 24.02
CA ASP A 230 9.64 -30.78 24.70
C ASP A 230 10.15 -32.02 23.89
N LYS A 231 9.27 -32.70 23.14
CA LYS A 231 9.63 -33.89 22.35
C LYS A 231 10.31 -33.52 21.03
N TYR A 232 9.81 -32.49 20.33
CA TYR A 232 10.26 -32.12 18.99
C TYR A 232 11.30 -30.98 19.00
N ASP A 233 11.56 -30.36 20.16
CA ASP A 233 12.43 -29.19 20.32
C ASP A 233 12.05 -28.02 19.37
N ASP A 234 10.72 -27.87 19.12
CA ASP A 234 10.15 -26.87 18.21
C ASP A 234 8.77 -26.44 18.72
N ASP A 235 8.27 -25.29 18.28
CA ASP A 235 6.91 -24.84 18.64
C ASP A 235 5.83 -25.67 17.93
N THR A 236 4.66 -25.81 18.56
CA THR A 236 3.57 -26.65 18.03
C THR A 236 3.01 -26.18 16.69
N GLU A 237 3.07 -24.86 16.39
CA GLU A 237 2.68 -24.31 15.08
C GLU A 237 3.61 -24.84 13.98
N SER A 238 4.92 -24.83 14.22
CA SER A 238 5.95 -25.38 13.32
C SER A 238 5.79 -26.88 13.15
N ILE A 239 5.54 -27.62 14.24
CA ILE A 239 5.32 -29.09 14.20
C ILE A 239 4.15 -29.42 13.28
N ILE A 240 2.97 -28.83 13.49
CA ILE A 240 1.78 -29.07 12.67
C ILE A 240 2.01 -28.65 11.21
N THR A 241 2.70 -27.54 10.99
CA THR A 241 3.04 -27.07 9.64
C THR A 241 3.95 -28.07 8.92
N ASN A 242 4.97 -28.60 9.58
CA ASN A 242 5.87 -29.61 9.03
C ASN A 242 5.14 -30.90 8.69
N GLU A 243 4.27 -31.38 9.57
CA GLU A 243 3.44 -32.57 9.33
C GLU A 243 2.55 -32.40 8.09
N ARG A 244 1.91 -31.24 7.90
CA ARG A 244 1.13 -30.93 6.69
C ARG A 244 2.00 -30.98 5.43
N TYR A 245 3.18 -30.37 5.46
CA TYR A 245 4.09 -30.38 4.31
C TYR A 245 4.64 -31.77 4.00
N GLN A 246 4.92 -32.60 4.98
CA GLN A 246 5.32 -33.98 4.76
C GLN A 246 4.21 -34.78 4.05
N TYR A 247 2.96 -34.65 4.52
CA TYR A 247 1.81 -35.25 3.86
C TYR A 247 1.64 -34.76 2.43
N ILE A 248 1.67 -33.43 2.19
CA ILE A 248 1.54 -32.87 0.85
C ILE A 248 2.65 -33.35 -0.07
N SER A 249 3.90 -33.41 0.38
CA SER A 249 5.04 -33.91 -0.40
C SER A 249 4.85 -35.37 -0.78
N SER A 250 4.27 -36.19 0.10
CA SER A 250 3.94 -37.60 -0.19
C SER A 250 2.89 -37.75 -1.29
N ILE A 251 1.90 -36.85 -1.31
CA ILE A 251 0.86 -36.80 -2.35
C ILE A 251 1.49 -36.39 -3.68
N ILE A 252 2.22 -35.30 -3.70
CA ILE A 252 2.83 -34.73 -4.90
C ILE A 252 3.75 -35.76 -5.57
N GLY A 253 4.61 -36.42 -4.80
CA GLY A 253 5.53 -37.43 -5.32
C GLY A 253 4.83 -38.60 -6.04
N SER A 254 3.59 -38.90 -5.66
CA SER A 254 2.81 -40.01 -6.24
C SER A 254 1.82 -39.58 -7.33
N CYS A 255 1.28 -38.37 -7.27
CA CYS A 255 0.18 -37.92 -8.13
C CYS A 255 0.63 -36.97 -9.25
N VAL A 256 1.78 -36.30 -9.10
CA VAL A 256 2.24 -35.27 -10.05
C VAL A 256 3.54 -35.70 -10.73
N LYS A 257 3.54 -35.74 -12.06
CA LYS A 257 4.76 -35.98 -12.85
C LYS A 257 5.10 -34.72 -13.63
N LYS A 258 6.19 -34.09 -13.26
CA LYS A 258 6.74 -32.90 -13.97
C LYS A 258 7.60 -33.39 -15.14
N ALA A 259 7.27 -33.02 -16.37
CA ALA A 259 8.02 -33.44 -17.58
C ALA A 259 9.46 -32.88 -17.58
N ARG A 260 9.69 -31.78 -16.85
CA ARG A 260 11.01 -31.10 -16.76
C ARG A 260 11.54 -31.11 -15.32
N ALA A 261 11.34 -32.20 -14.58
CA ALA A 261 11.93 -32.34 -13.26
C ALA A 261 13.46 -32.14 -13.34
N GLY A 262 13.97 -31.09 -12.68
CA GLY A 262 15.39 -30.76 -12.65
C GLY A 262 15.92 -29.81 -13.73
N LYS A 263 15.09 -29.31 -14.67
CA LYS A 263 15.49 -28.22 -15.59
C LYS A 263 15.01 -26.87 -15.09
N GLU A 264 15.96 -25.96 -14.81
CA GLU A 264 15.66 -24.57 -14.47
C GLU A 264 14.80 -23.93 -15.58
N THR A 265 13.70 -23.29 -15.19
CA THR A 265 12.88 -22.49 -16.11
C THR A 265 13.62 -21.21 -16.51
N VAL A 266 13.14 -20.52 -17.55
CA VAL A 266 13.67 -19.18 -17.90
C VAL A 266 13.48 -18.21 -16.73
N SER A 267 12.34 -18.31 -16.01
CA SER A 267 12.07 -17.52 -14.81
C SER A 267 13.11 -17.77 -13.71
N ASP A 268 13.46 -19.05 -13.45
CA ASP A 268 14.47 -19.39 -12.44
C ASP A 268 15.85 -18.82 -12.76
N LYS A 269 16.22 -18.83 -14.05
CA LYS A 269 17.50 -18.26 -14.50
C LYS A 269 17.53 -16.74 -14.32
N ILE A 270 16.44 -16.05 -14.64
CA ILE A 270 16.31 -14.60 -14.42
C ILE A 270 16.34 -14.32 -12.92
N ASP A 271 15.58 -15.06 -12.11
CA ASP A 271 15.51 -14.89 -10.68
C ASP A 271 16.86 -15.09 -9.99
N ARG A 272 17.68 -16.03 -10.47
CA ARG A 272 19.05 -16.24 -9.96
C ARG A 272 19.92 -14.98 -10.06
N ILE A 273 19.68 -14.13 -11.07
CA ILE A 273 20.41 -12.87 -11.27
C ILE A 273 19.71 -11.76 -10.50
N VAL A 274 18.40 -11.60 -10.70
CA VAL A 274 17.61 -10.48 -10.20
C VAL A 274 17.41 -10.54 -8.67
N THR A 275 17.30 -11.74 -8.08
CA THR A 275 17.18 -11.90 -6.62
C THR A 275 18.52 -12.14 -5.91
N ASN A 276 19.64 -12.05 -6.63
CA ASN A 276 20.97 -12.21 -6.06
C ASN A 276 21.22 -11.14 -4.97
N ARG A 277 21.75 -11.57 -3.83
CA ARG A 277 21.96 -10.72 -2.64
C ARG A 277 22.74 -9.41 -2.92
N PHE A 278 23.69 -9.43 -3.85
CA PHE A 278 24.53 -8.27 -4.18
C PHE A 278 24.07 -7.52 -5.43
N LEU A 279 23.53 -8.24 -6.43
CA LEU A 279 23.13 -7.65 -7.71
C LEU A 279 21.71 -7.08 -7.70
N ALA A 280 20.85 -7.54 -6.81
CA ALA A 280 19.44 -7.16 -6.78
C ALA A 280 19.22 -5.64 -6.61
N LEU A 281 19.90 -5.02 -5.64
CA LEU A 281 19.77 -3.58 -5.39
C LEU A 281 20.36 -2.72 -6.53
N PRO A 282 21.57 -2.99 -7.06
CA PRO A 282 22.08 -2.29 -8.23
C PRO A 282 21.20 -2.42 -9.49
N ILE A 283 20.69 -3.64 -9.77
CA ILE A 283 19.77 -3.85 -10.91
C ILE A 283 18.47 -3.06 -10.71
N PHE A 284 17.90 -3.10 -9.52
CA PHE A 284 16.72 -2.32 -9.18
C PHE A 284 16.97 -0.83 -9.37
N ALA A 285 18.09 -0.31 -8.84
CA ALA A 285 18.45 1.10 -8.96
C ALA A 285 18.62 1.52 -10.43
N LEU A 286 19.24 0.66 -11.27
CA LEU A 286 19.40 0.91 -12.70
C LEU A 286 18.04 0.95 -13.43
N ILE A 287 17.15 0.00 -13.16
CA ILE A 287 15.81 -0.05 -13.77
C ILE A 287 15.03 1.20 -13.37
N MET A 288 15.05 1.57 -12.10
CA MET A 288 14.33 2.75 -11.63
C MET A 288 14.91 4.04 -12.17
N TRP A 289 16.24 4.14 -12.23
CA TRP A 289 16.90 5.27 -12.86
C TRP A 289 16.46 5.41 -14.33
N ALA A 290 16.42 4.32 -15.09
CA ALA A 290 15.98 4.35 -16.48
C ALA A 290 14.51 4.78 -16.61
N VAL A 291 13.61 4.27 -15.74
CA VAL A 291 12.20 4.67 -15.71
C VAL A 291 12.06 6.17 -15.44
N TYR A 292 12.72 6.68 -14.40
CA TYR A 292 12.64 8.10 -14.05
C TYR A 292 13.32 9.00 -15.08
N TYR A 293 14.44 8.58 -15.66
CA TYR A 293 15.11 9.32 -16.71
C TYR A 293 14.20 9.52 -17.94
N VAL A 294 13.53 8.45 -18.38
CA VAL A 294 12.58 8.55 -19.50
C VAL A 294 11.34 9.34 -19.14
N ALA A 295 10.81 9.16 -17.94
CA ALA A 295 9.55 9.77 -17.54
C ALA A 295 9.68 11.24 -17.10
N VAL A 296 10.82 11.65 -16.57
CA VAL A 296 11.01 13.00 -16.03
C VAL A 296 11.91 13.85 -16.94
N SER A 297 13.12 13.31 -17.28
CA SER A 297 14.15 14.13 -17.92
C SER A 297 14.14 14.07 -19.46
N SER A 298 13.45 13.10 -20.07
CA SER A 298 13.43 13.00 -21.53
C SER A 298 11.99 13.14 -22.07
N LEU A 299 11.37 12.02 -22.45
CA LEU A 299 10.05 12.05 -23.11
C LEU A 299 8.99 12.76 -22.27
N GLY A 300 8.94 12.45 -20.97
CA GLY A 300 7.94 13.04 -20.07
C GLY A 300 8.15 14.54 -19.86
N GLY A 301 9.40 15.00 -19.69
CA GLY A 301 9.74 16.41 -19.59
C GLY A 301 9.29 17.18 -20.85
N ILE A 302 9.73 16.76 -22.03
CA ILE A 302 9.38 17.40 -23.30
C ILE A 302 7.86 17.56 -23.49
N VAL A 303 7.08 16.51 -23.16
CA VAL A 303 5.62 16.58 -23.32
C VAL A 303 4.99 17.48 -22.24
N THR A 304 5.53 17.50 -21.03
CA THR A 304 5.07 18.36 -19.94
C THR A 304 5.36 19.83 -20.26
N ASP A 305 6.56 20.17 -20.71
CA ASP A 305 6.94 21.53 -21.10
C ASP A 305 6.07 21.99 -22.27
N TRP A 306 5.90 21.17 -23.31
CA TRP A 306 4.99 21.49 -24.40
C TRP A 306 3.54 21.74 -23.92
N THR A 307 3.08 20.94 -22.95
CA THR A 307 1.71 21.09 -22.42
C THR A 307 1.57 22.36 -21.60
N ASN A 308 2.53 22.68 -20.75
CA ASN A 308 2.48 23.89 -19.91
C ASN A 308 2.71 25.14 -20.75
N ASP A 309 3.79 25.20 -21.52
CA ASP A 309 4.21 26.43 -22.19
C ASP A 309 3.37 26.66 -23.45
N THR A 310 3.33 25.67 -24.36
CA THR A 310 2.64 25.85 -25.66
C THR A 310 1.12 25.74 -25.53
N LEU A 311 0.62 24.63 -24.92
CA LEU A 311 -0.83 24.39 -24.89
C LEU A 311 -1.53 25.36 -23.92
N PHE A 312 -1.06 25.47 -22.70
CA PHE A 312 -1.67 26.36 -21.70
C PHE A 312 -1.18 27.80 -21.83
N GLY A 313 0.12 28.04 -21.89
CA GLY A 313 0.71 29.38 -21.90
C GLY A 313 0.46 30.14 -23.19
N GLU A 314 0.72 29.55 -24.36
CA GLU A 314 0.58 30.26 -25.65
C GLU A 314 -0.79 30.16 -26.29
N TRP A 315 -1.50 29.03 -26.14
CA TRP A 315 -2.77 28.82 -26.86
C TRP A 315 -3.99 29.08 -26.00
N ILE A 316 -4.14 28.45 -24.84
CA ILE A 316 -5.39 28.49 -24.05
C ILE A 316 -5.52 29.83 -23.33
N GLN A 317 -4.51 30.25 -22.57
CA GLN A 317 -4.59 31.48 -21.79
C GLN A 317 -4.81 32.72 -22.66
N PRO A 318 -4.02 33.01 -23.72
CA PRO A 318 -4.22 34.18 -24.55
C PRO A 318 -5.53 34.15 -25.34
N ALA A 319 -5.97 32.95 -25.78
CA ALA A 319 -7.22 32.82 -26.50
C ALA A 319 -8.43 33.15 -25.61
N VAL A 320 -8.43 32.65 -24.35
CA VAL A 320 -9.50 32.93 -23.39
C VAL A 320 -9.47 34.38 -22.95
N GLN A 321 -8.28 34.95 -22.68
CA GLN A 321 -8.11 36.34 -22.36
C GLN A 321 -8.68 37.24 -23.45
N THR A 322 -8.23 37.07 -24.69
CA THR A 322 -8.72 37.84 -25.85
C THR A 322 -10.23 37.68 -26.04
N PHE A 323 -10.76 36.50 -25.85
CA PHE A 323 -12.20 36.24 -25.95
C PHE A 323 -12.99 37.02 -24.89
N MET A 324 -12.53 37.01 -23.63
CA MET A 324 -13.20 37.68 -22.51
C MET A 324 -13.11 39.19 -22.62
N GLU A 325 -11.97 39.73 -23.06
CA GLU A 325 -11.77 41.15 -23.32
C GLU A 325 -12.70 41.63 -24.44
N ASN A 326 -12.82 40.85 -25.54
CA ASN A 326 -13.73 41.18 -26.67
C ASN A 326 -15.21 41.16 -26.28
N VAL A 327 -15.59 40.31 -25.30
CA VAL A 327 -16.97 40.26 -24.77
C VAL A 327 -17.23 41.42 -23.79
N GLY A 328 -16.18 42.15 -23.37
CA GLY A 328 -16.29 43.29 -22.41
C GLY A 328 -16.42 42.84 -20.97
N CYS A 329 -15.80 41.71 -20.60
CA CYS A 329 -15.75 41.27 -19.23
C CYS A 329 -14.92 42.22 -18.37
N SER A 330 -15.26 42.35 -17.09
CA SER A 330 -14.49 43.14 -16.13
C SER A 330 -13.11 42.54 -15.89
N GLU A 331 -12.09 43.36 -15.66
CA GLU A 331 -10.71 42.93 -15.47
C GLU A 331 -10.54 41.86 -14.38
N TRP A 332 -11.26 42.02 -13.25
CA TRP A 332 -11.19 41.04 -12.15
C TRP A 332 -11.72 39.63 -12.60
N LEU A 333 -12.70 39.55 -13.51
CA LEU A 333 -13.25 38.31 -14.00
C LEU A 333 -12.29 37.67 -15.00
N VAL A 334 -11.58 38.49 -15.80
CA VAL A 334 -10.55 38.01 -16.72
C VAL A 334 -9.41 37.37 -15.91
N SER A 335 -8.89 38.09 -14.89
CA SER A 335 -7.85 37.56 -14.03
C SER A 335 -8.28 36.32 -13.26
N LEU A 336 -9.51 36.25 -12.73
CA LEU A 336 -10.01 35.03 -12.08
C LEU A 336 -9.98 33.83 -13.03
N VAL A 337 -10.41 34.02 -14.28
CA VAL A 337 -10.51 32.89 -15.22
C VAL A 337 -9.15 32.52 -15.79
N VAL A 338 -8.36 33.49 -16.22
CA VAL A 338 -7.08 33.27 -16.89
C VAL A 338 -6.00 32.87 -15.87
N ASP A 339 -5.77 33.70 -14.84
CA ASP A 339 -4.68 33.47 -13.88
C ASP A 339 -5.11 32.49 -12.78
N GLY A 340 -6.32 32.68 -12.22
CA GLY A 340 -6.80 31.87 -11.10
C GLY A 340 -7.20 30.46 -11.51
N ILE A 341 -7.98 30.31 -12.58
CA ILE A 341 -8.54 29.01 -12.98
C ILE A 341 -7.63 28.29 -13.97
N ILE A 342 -7.34 28.94 -15.12
CA ILE A 342 -6.57 28.28 -16.19
C ILE A 342 -5.11 28.12 -15.78
N GLY A 343 -4.48 29.17 -15.26
CA GLY A 343 -3.12 29.10 -14.74
C GLY A 343 -2.98 28.11 -13.57
N GLY A 344 -3.88 28.20 -12.58
CA GLY A 344 -3.86 27.32 -11.42
C GLY A 344 -4.15 25.84 -11.72
N LEU A 345 -4.91 25.52 -12.77
CA LEU A 345 -5.17 24.14 -13.23
C LEU A 345 -4.15 23.68 -14.28
N GLY A 346 -3.54 24.59 -15.01
CA GLY A 346 -2.58 24.28 -16.08
C GLY A 346 -1.42 23.45 -15.55
N ALA A 347 -0.77 23.91 -14.48
CA ALA A 347 0.37 23.20 -13.90
C ALA A 347 0.07 21.74 -13.48
N PRO A 348 -0.95 21.44 -12.66
CA PRO A 348 -1.29 20.05 -12.33
C PRO A 348 -1.70 19.19 -13.53
N ILE A 349 -2.40 19.75 -14.51
CA ILE A 349 -2.80 19.04 -15.72
C ILE A 349 -1.59 18.83 -16.63
N GLY A 350 -0.69 19.81 -16.71
CA GLY A 350 0.55 19.72 -17.45
C GLY A 350 1.45 18.55 -17.00
N PHE A 351 1.42 18.19 -15.72
CA PHE A 351 2.12 17.03 -15.20
C PHE A 351 1.46 15.67 -15.54
N ALA A 352 0.22 15.65 -16.03
CA ALA A 352 -0.48 14.41 -16.32
C ALA A 352 0.23 13.51 -17.35
N PRO A 353 0.83 14.01 -18.45
CA PRO A 353 1.59 13.20 -19.40
C PRO A 353 2.81 12.52 -18.76
N GLN A 354 3.58 13.25 -17.96
CA GLN A 354 4.73 12.71 -17.23
C GLN A 354 4.29 11.57 -16.28
N MET A 355 3.20 11.79 -15.55
CA MET A 355 2.62 10.77 -14.66
C MET A 355 2.11 9.56 -15.44
N ALA A 356 1.53 9.75 -16.62
CA ALA A 356 1.08 8.66 -17.48
C ALA A 356 2.25 7.75 -17.91
N ILE A 357 3.42 8.34 -18.23
CA ILE A 357 4.63 7.59 -18.59
C ILE A 357 5.18 6.82 -17.39
N VAL A 358 5.25 7.43 -16.20
CA VAL A 358 5.64 6.72 -14.96
C VAL A 358 4.72 5.53 -14.71
N PHE A 359 3.40 5.74 -14.79
CA PHE A 359 2.44 4.66 -14.57
C PHE A 359 2.52 3.56 -15.64
N LEU A 360 2.85 3.91 -16.88
CA LEU A 360 3.07 2.95 -17.95
C LEU A 360 4.21 1.99 -17.58
N PHE A 361 5.36 2.52 -17.22
CA PHE A 361 6.52 1.68 -16.85
C PHE A 361 6.26 0.89 -15.57
N LEU A 362 5.67 1.52 -14.55
CA LEU A 362 5.33 0.82 -13.30
C LEU A 362 4.32 -0.32 -13.56
N SER A 363 3.30 -0.10 -14.39
CA SER A 363 2.34 -1.16 -14.75
C SER A 363 2.99 -2.29 -15.53
N ILE A 364 3.95 -2.01 -16.41
CA ILE A 364 4.75 -3.03 -17.11
C ILE A 364 5.56 -3.86 -16.12
N LEU A 365 6.25 -3.21 -15.17
CA LEU A 365 7.06 -3.87 -14.14
C LEU A 365 6.21 -4.69 -13.16
N GLU A 366 5.00 -4.21 -12.85
CA GLU A 366 4.03 -4.91 -12.02
C GLU A 366 3.49 -6.15 -12.73
N ASP A 367 2.96 -5.98 -13.95
CA ASP A 367 2.36 -7.04 -14.74
C ASP A 367 3.38 -8.14 -15.10
N CYS A 368 4.63 -7.81 -15.46
CA CYS A 368 5.64 -8.83 -15.76
C CYS A 368 6.08 -9.64 -14.52
N GLY A 369 5.69 -9.23 -13.29
CA GLY A 369 6.03 -9.89 -12.05
C GLY A 369 7.37 -9.45 -11.42
N TYR A 370 8.03 -8.40 -11.96
CA TYR A 370 9.28 -7.88 -11.40
C TYR A 370 9.10 -7.26 -10.01
N MET A 371 7.99 -6.52 -9.79
CA MET A 371 7.71 -5.86 -8.51
C MET A 371 7.59 -6.84 -7.33
N ALA A 372 7.10 -8.07 -7.59
CA ALA A 372 7.05 -9.12 -6.57
C ALA A 372 8.46 -9.52 -6.08
N ARG A 373 9.45 -9.57 -7.01
CA ARG A 373 10.86 -9.87 -6.67
C ARG A 373 11.48 -8.76 -5.86
N VAL A 374 11.22 -7.52 -6.24
CA VAL A 374 11.71 -6.35 -5.50
C VAL A 374 11.14 -6.35 -4.07
N ALA A 375 9.84 -6.59 -3.91
CA ALA A 375 9.21 -6.69 -2.59
C ALA A 375 9.84 -7.82 -1.75
N PHE A 376 10.13 -8.98 -2.36
CA PHE A 376 10.80 -10.10 -1.71
C PHE A 376 12.22 -9.73 -1.23
N ILE A 377 13.01 -9.05 -2.07
CA ILE A 377 14.37 -8.63 -1.71
C ILE A 377 14.33 -7.61 -0.57
N MET A 378 13.41 -6.67 -0.65
CA MET A 378 13.27 -5.57 0.32
C MET A 378 12.67 -6.03 1.64
N ASP A 379 11.95 -7.16 1.70
CA ASP A 379 11.34 -7.67 2.92
C ASP A 379 12.36 -7.86 4.05
N ARG A 380 13.54 -8.41 3.74
CA ARG A 380 14.63 -8.56 4.72
C ARG A 380 15.06 -7.24 5.35
N ILE A 381 15.06 -6.15 4.56
CA ILE A 381 15.46 -4.81 5.01
C ILE A 381 14.33 -4.19 5.82
N PHE A 382 13.10 -4.21 5.30
CA PHE A 382 11.94 -3.56 5.89
C PHE A 382 11.49 -4.20 7.22
N ARG A 383 11.60 -5.53 7.35
CA ARG A 383 11.34 -6.23 8.63
C ARG A 383 12.19 -5.73 9.78
N ARG A 384 13.44 -5.33 9.54
CA ARG A 384 14.29 -4.75 10.58
C ARG A 384 13.72 -3.45 11.14
N PHE A 385 12.94 -2.73 10.34
CA PHE A 385 12.27 -1.49 10.72
C PHE A 385 10.82 -1.70 11.12
N GLY A 386 10.34 -2.96 11.15
CA GLY A 386 9.00 -3.32 11.56
C GLY A 386 7.92 -3.14 10.50
N LEU A 387 8.30 -3.06 9.23
CA LEU A 387 7.40 -3.05 8.07
C LEU A 387 7.52 -4.36 7.29
N SER A 388 6.45 -4.74 6.58
CA SER A 388 6.50 -5.83 5.60
C SER A 388 7.17 -5.37 4.30
N GLY A 389 7.77 -6.29 3.54
CA GLY A 389 8.36 -5.99 2.24
C GLY A 389 7.37 -5.41 1.23
N LYS A 390 6.07 -5.69 1.38
CA LYS A 390 5.03 -5.09 0.55
C LYS A 390 4.93 -3.57 0.71
N SER A 391 5.36 -3.02 1.85
CA SER A 391 5.41 -1.56 2.09
C SER A 391 6.38 -0.84 1.16
N PHE A 392 7.37 -1.54 0.60
CA PHE A 392 8.32 -0.93 -0.33
C PHE A 392 7.67 -0.42 -1.62
N ILE A 393 6.67 -1.13 -2.15
CA ILE A 393 5.97 -0.76 -3.39
C ILE A 393 5.28 0.61 -3.26
N PRO A 394 4.47 0.89 -2.22
CA PRO A 394 3.96 2.24 -1.92
C PRO A 394 5.04 3.32 -1.83
N PHE A 395 6.15 3.06 -1.15
CA PHE A 395 7.25 4.04 -1.03
C PHE A 395 7.87 4.36 -2.38
N LEU A 396 8.07 3.34 -3.20
CA LEU A 396 8.61 3.51 -4.54
C LEU A 396 7.67 4.35 -5.43
N ILE A 397 6.39 3.98 -5.48
CA ILE A 397 5.38 4.72 -6.25
C ILE A 397 5.22 6.14 -5.70
N GLY A 398 5.30 6.30 -4.37
CA GLY A 398 5.21 7.57 -3.67
C GLY A 398 6.33 8.56 -4.00
N SER A 399 7.53 8.07 -4.36
CA SER A 399 8.63 8.91 -4.83
C SER A 399 8.34 9.59 -6.19
N GLY A 400 7.44 9.02 -7.00
CA GLY A 400 6.91 9.70 -8.18
C GLY A 400 5.74 10.61 -7.82
N CYS A 401 4.71 10.08 -7.15
CA CYS A 401 3.55 10.82 -6.71
C CYS A 401 2.92 10.18 -5.46
N GLY A 402 2.62 11.02 -4.45
CA GLY A 402 2.03 10.57 -3.19
C GLY A 402 0.64 9.94 -3.34
N VAL A 403 -0.20 10.41 -4.28
CA VAL A 403 -1.55 9.90 -4.50
C VAL A 403 -1.58 8.41 -4.85
N PRO A 404 -0.91 7.94 -5.92
CA PRO A 404 -0.84 6.52 -6.22
C PRO A 404 -0.01 5.74 -5.21
N GLY A 405 0.99 6.34 -4.56
CA GLY A 405 1.72 5.72 -3.47
C GLY A 405 0.80 5.35 -2.30
N ILE A 406 -0.09 6.25 -1.89
CA ILE A 406 -1.10 5.98 -0.86
C ILE A 406 -2.09 4.91 -1.33
N MET A 407 -2.56 4.97 -2.58
CA MET A 407 -3.48 3.96 -3.13
C MET A 407 -2.84 2.57 -3.19
N ALA A 408 -1.55 2.48 -3.48
CA ALA A 408 -0.81 1.23 -3.53
C ALA A 408 -0.72 0.54 -2.15
N THR A 409 -0.94 1.26 -1.04
CA THR A 409 -0.98 0.64 0.30
C THR A 409 -2.11 -0.37 0.47
N ARG A 410 -3.08 -0.42 -0.44
CA ARG A 410 -4.13 -1.46 -0.46
C ARG A 410 -3.57 -2.87 -0.62
N THR A 411 -2.38 -3.02 -1.17
CA THR A 411 -1.70 -4.31 -1.32
C THR A 411 -1.12 -4.84 -0.01
N ILE A 412 -1.09 -4.02 1.05
CA ILE A 412 -0.59 -4.39 2.37
C ILE A 412 -1.75 -4.97 3.18
N GLU A 413 -1.66 -6.23 3.53
CA GLU A 413 -2.70 -6.99 4.23
C GLU A 413 -2.83 -6.59 5.70
N ASN A 414 -1.69 -6.38 6.39
CA ASN A 414 -1.71 -5.97 7.79
C ASN A 414 -2.14 -4.50 7.91
N GLU A 415 -3.26 -4.26 8.59
CA GLU A 415 -3.83 -2.91 8.74
C GLU A 415 -2.90 -1.94 9.47
N LYS A 416 -2.11 -2.41 10.46
CA LYS A 416 -1.16 -1.57 11.20
C LYS A 416 0.00 -1.14 10.29
N ASP A 417 0.58 -2.08 9.53
CA ASP A 417 1.64 -1.79 8.57
C ASP A 417 1.12 -0.89 7.44
N ARG A 418 -0.10 -1.13 6.96
CA ARG A 418 -0.78 -0.30 5.96
C ARG A 418 -0.94 1.14 6.44
N ARG A 419 -1.46 1.35 7.65
CA ARG A 419 -1.63 2.68 8.26
C ARG A 419 -0.29 3.39 8.45
N MET A 420 0.71 2.67 8.97
CA MET A 420 2.06 3.22 9.17
C MET A 420 2.71 3.63 7.84
N THR A 421 2.57 2.79 6.81
CA THR A 421 3.05 3.11 5.45
C THR A 421 2.35 4.34 4.88
N MET A 422 1.00 4.46 5.02
CA MET A 422 0.26 5.65 4.58
C MET A 422 0.72 6.93 5.27
N MET A 423 1.05 6.87 6.56
CA MET A 423 1.52 8.02 7.33
C MET A 423 2.89 8.51 6.89
N THR A 424 3.74 7.63 6.38
CA THR A 424 5.16 7.90 6.14
C THR A 424 5.56 7.93 4.67
N VAL A 425 4.72 7.44 3.77
CA VAL A 425 5.03 7.37 2.32
C VAL A 425 5.29 8.74 1.70
N THR A 426 4.68 9.79 2.20
CA THR A 426 4.81 11.16 1.70
C THR A 426 6.05 11.91 2.19
N ASN A 427 6.82 11.32 3.10
CA ASN A 427 8.11 11.87 3.54
C ASN A 427 9.18 11.74 2.45
N ILE A 428 9.03 10.76 1.53
CA ILE A 428 9.92 10.66 0.38
C ILE A 428 9.50 11.73 -0.63
N PRO A 429 10.45 12.53 -1.14
CA PRO A 429 10.13 13.57 -2.11
C PRO A 429 9.45 12.99 -3.36
N CYS A 430 8.33 13.60 -3.76
CA CYS A 430 7.67 13.28 -5.03
C CYS A 430 8.13 14.24 -6.14
N GLY A 431 7.74 13.97 -7.39
CA GLY A 431 8.09 14.81 -8.54
C GLY A 431 7.76 16.30 -8.35
N ALA A 432 6.61 16.61 -7.75
CA ALA A 432 6.18 17.99 -7.46
C ALA A 432 7.04 18.74 -6.41
N LYS A 433 7.82 18.01 -5.62
CA LYS A 433 8.78 18.61 -4.66
C LYS A 433 10.15 18.89 -5.28
N LEU A 434 10.46 18.30 -6.44
CA LEU A 434 11.75 18.49 -7.11
C LEU A 434 11.99 19.95 -7.53
N PRO A 435 11.04 20.68 -8.14
CA PRO A 435 11.20 22.09 -8.47
C PRO A 435 11.52 22.95 -7.23
N VAL A 436 10.90 22.66 -6.08
CA VAL A 436 11.19 23.37 -4.82
C VAL A 436 12.63 23.11 -4.36
N ILE A 437 13.09 21.85 -4.47
CA ILE A 437 14.48 21.50 -4.13
C ILE A 437 15.45 22.19 -5.10
N ALA A 438 15.15 22.20 -6.40
CA ALA A 438 15.98 22.84 -7.42
C ALA A 438 16.07 24.36 -7.23
N LEU A 439 14.93 25.01 -6.94
CA LEU A 439 14.89 26.45 -6.66
C LEU A 439 15.77 26.84 -5.47
N ILE A 440 15.61 26.14 -4.34
CA ILE A 440 16.41 26.42 -3.14
C ILE A 440 17.88 26.05 -3.34
N ALA A 441 18.17 24.97 -4.06
CA ALA A 441 19.54 24.59 -4.42
C ALA A 441 20.22 25.65 -5.30
N GLY A 442 19.51 26.17 -6.32
CA GLY A 442 19.96 27.26 -7.15
C GLY A 442 20.22 28.55 -6.37
N PHE A 443 19.33 28.88 -5.41
CA PHE A 443 19.51 30.01 -4.51
C PHE A 443 20.79 29.90 -3.66
N ILE A 444 21.10 28.71 -3.12
CA ILE A 444 22.21 28.51 -2.17
C ILE A 444 23.58 28.57 -2.86
N MET A 445 23.76 27.90 -3.99
CA MET A 445 25.07 27.69 -4.63
C MET A 445 25.05 27.80 -6.16
N GLY A 446 23.95 28.19 -6.78
CA GLY A 446 23.81 28.15 -8.23
C GLY A 446 23.96 26.74 -8.79
N ASP A 447 24.59 26.60 -9.96
CA ASP A 447 24.73 25.30 -10.67
C ASP A 447 25.55 24.22 -9.94
N GLY A 448 26.17 24.55 -8.79
CA GLY A 448 27.02 23.65 -8.01
C GLY A 448 26.27 22.65 -7.10
N CYS A 449 24.96 22.78 -6.94
CA CYS A 449 24.17 22.04 -5.93
C CYS A 449 23.47 20.75 -6.41
N TRP A 450 23.97 20.10 -7.44
CA TRP A 450 23.40 18.85 -7.97
C TRP A 450 23.20 17.74 -6.91
N TRP A 451 23.97 17.75 -5.82
CA TRP A 451 23.90 16.79 -4.72
C TRP A 451 22.72 17.03 -3.75
N MET A 452 22.08 18.21 -3.79
CA MET A 452 20.98 18.57 -2.87
C MET A 452 19.76 17.66 -3.05
N ALA A 453 19.35 17.38 -4.28
CA ALA A 453 18.21 16.51 -4.54
C ALA A 453 18.43 15.08 -4.02
N PRO A 454 19.55 14.38 -4.33
CA PRO A 454 19.88 13.11 -3.71
C PRO A 454 19.91 13.16 -2.17
N LEU A 455 20.50 14.22 -1.58
CA LEU A 455 20.56 14.38 -0.13
C LEU A 455 19.15 14.43 0.48
N MET A 456 18.23 15.18 -0.12
CA MET A 456 16.85 15.30 0.37
C MET A 456 16.08 13.97 0.25
N TYR A 457 16.32 13.18 -0.80
CA TYR A 457 15.77 11.82 -0.89
C TYR A 457 16.28 10.90 0.23
N PHE A 458 17.59 10.91 0.50
CA PHE A 458 18.14 10.13 1.60
C PHE A 458 17.68 10.63 2.98
N ALA A 459 17.50 11.93 3.16
CA ALA A 459 16.92 12.51 4.36
C ALA A 459 15.47 12.03 4.56
N GLY A 460 14.65 12.00 3.50
CA GLY A 460 13.28 11.49 3.54
C GLY A 460 13.21 10.00 3.89
N ILE A 461 14.09 9.18 3.31
CA ILE A 461 14.21 7.76 3.64
C ILE A 461 14.63 7.59 5.11
N GLY A 462 15.65 8.31 5.56
CA GLY A 462 16.13 8.25 6.94
C GLY A 462 15.05 8.63 7.95
N LEU A 463 14.31 9.71 7.67
CA LEU A 463 13.20 10.16 8.51
C LEU A 463 12.07 9.14 8.55
N THR A 464 11.72 8.54 7.42
CA THR A 464 10.76 7.44 7.33
C THR A 464 11.14 6.27 8.22
N ILE A 465 12.41 5.84 8.17
CA ILE A 465 12.93 4.76 9.02
C ILE A 465 12.80 5.11 10.50
N ILE A 466 13.19 6.33 10.89
CA ILE A 466 13.09 6.81 12.28
C ILE A 466 11.63 6.78 12.75
N TYR A 467 10.70 7.29 11.94
CA TYR A 467 9.27 7.27 12.26
C TYR A 467 8.73 5.85 12.39
N CYS A 468 9.08 4.95 11.48
CA CYS A 468 8.65 3.56 11.55
C CYS A 468 9.12 2.88 12.84
N ILE A 469 10.39 3.07 13.23
CA ILE A 469 10.93 2.50 14.47
C ILE A 469 10.21 3.08 15.71
N ILE A 470 9.94 4.38 15.73
CA ILE A 470 9.26 5.04 16.86
C ILE A 470 7.80 4.60 16.93
N LEU A 471 7.07 4.63 15.81
CA LEU A 471 5.66 4.26 15.74
C LEU A 471 5.44 2.80 16.13
N LYS A 472 6.32 1.88 15.69
CA LYS A 472 6.27 0.45 16.03
C LYS A 472 6.30 0.21 17.53
N LYS A 473 7.01 1.04 18.30
CA LYS A 473 7.09 0.97 19.77
C LYS A 473 5.85 1.54 20.48
N THR A 474 4.87 2.03 19.74
CA THR A 474 3.61 2.53 20.29
C THR A 474 2.54 1.42 20.28
N ARG A 475 1.60 1.43 21.25
CA ARG A 475 0.54 0.42 21.33
C ARG A 475 -0.34 0.34 20.08
N ALA A 476 -0.53 1.46 19.39
CA ALA A 476 -1.37 1.53 18.18
C ALA A 476 -0.81 0.73 16.99
N PHE A 477 0.53 0.60 16.91
CA PHE A 477 1.23 -0.05 15.80
C PHE A 477 2.06 -1.27 16.25
N ALA A 478 2.01 -1.62 17.54
CA ALA A 478 2.71 -2.78 18.06
C ALA A 478 2.18 -4.08 17.44
N GLY A 479 3.08 -5.02 17.17
CA GLY A 479 2.80 -6.34 16.59
C GLY A 479 3.95 -6.78 15.69
N GLU A 480 4.03 -8.05 15.37
CA GLU A 480 5.00 -8.51 14.38
C GLU A 480 4.50 -8.21 12.96
N PRO A 481 5.40 -7.83 12.02
CA PRO A 481 5.01 -7.67 10.64
C PRO A 481 4.53 -9.01 10.10
N ALA A 482 3.45 -9.00 9.29
CA ALA A 482 2.94 -10.21 8.68
C ALA A 482 4.07 -10.96 7.95
N PRO A 483 4.14 -12.29 8.08
CA PRO A 483 5.14 -13.08 7.36
C PRO A 483 4.94 -12.85 5.86
N PHE A 484 6.03 -12.51 5.17
CA PHE A 484 6.00 -12.32 3.73
C PHE A 484 6.01 -13.68 3.03
N VAL A 485 4.83 -14.27 2.91
CA VAL A 485 4.62 -15.50 2.16
C VAL A 485 4.06 -15.12 0.79
N MET A 486 4.93 -14.77 -0.15
CA MET A 486 4.52 -14.47 -1.52
C MET A 486 5.20 -15.41 -2.50
N GLU A 487 4.41 -16.06 -3.34
CA GLU A 487 4.94 -16.75 -4.50
C GLU A 487 5.52 -15.74 -5.47
N LEU A 488 6.72 -16.01 -5.96
CA LEU A 488 7.24 -15.27 -7.10
C LEU A 488 6.49 -15.77 -8.35
N PRO A 489 5.55 -14.99 -8.91
CA PRO A 489 4.81 -15.42 -10.09
C PRO A 489 5.79 -15.63 -11.25
N GLN A 490 5.51 -16.57 -12.15
CA GLN A 490 6.36 -16.73 -13.35
C GLN A 490 6.36 -15.44 -14.16
N TYR A 491 7.51 -15.10 -14.76
CA TYR A 491 7.56 -13.96 -15.67
C TYR A 491 6.66 -14.20 -16.88
N HIS A 492 5.87 -13.22 -17.20
CA HIS A 492 5.03 -13.24 -18.41
C HIS A 492 5.10 -11.88 -19.11
N VAL A 493 4.82 -11.90 -20.40
CA VAL A 493 4.78 -10.67 -21.19
C VAL A 493 3.47 -9.93 -20.81
N PRO A 494 3.56 -8.65 -20.39
CA PRO A 494 2.39 -7.87 -20.06
C PRO A 494 1.39 -7.76 -21.21
N SER A 495 0.11 -7.78 -20.92
CA SER A 495 -0.91 -7.55 -21.94
C SER A 495 -1.02 -6.04 -22.23
N VAL A 496 -0.79 -5.63 -23.46
CA VAL A 496 -0.86 -4.21 -23.86
C VAL A 496 -2.20 -3.58 -23.46
N LYS A 497 -3.30 -4.29 -23.67
CA LYS A 497 -4.64 -3.81 -23.30
C LYS A 497 -4.79 -3.63 -21.78
N GLY A 498 -4.28 -4.58 -20.99
CA GLY A 498 -4.31 -4.50 -19.50
C GLY A 498 -3.51 -3.30 -19.00
N VAL A 499 -2.26 -3.16 -19.47
CA VAL A 499 -1.38 -2.05 -19.09
C VAL A 499 -2.01 -0.70 -19.42
N LEU A 500 -2.52 -0.51 -20.66
CA LEU A 500 -3.14 0.74 -21.06
C LEU A 500 -4.41 1.06 -20.26
N LEU A 501 -5.21 0.05 -19.90
CA LEU A 501 -6.39 0.25 -19.06
C LEU A 501 -6.00 0.69 -17.66
N HIS A 502 -5.01 0.05 -17.04
CA HIS A 502 -4.51 0.43 -15.70
C HIS A 502 -3.91 1.84 -15.69
N VAL A 503 -3.17 2.22 -16.74
CA VAL A 503 -2.64 3.59 -16.89
C VAL A 503 -3.79 4.58 -17.00
N TRP A 504 -4.78 4.31 -17.87
CA TRP A 504 -5.93 5.17 -18.05
C TRP A 504 -6.74 5.37 -16.76
N GLU A 505 -7.02 4.31 -16.02
CA GLU A 505 -7.74 4.39 -14.75
C GLU A 505 -7.00 5.26 -13.72
N ARG A 506 -5.67 5.12 -13.61
CA ARG A 506 -4.85 5.90 -12.68
C ARG A 506 -4.78 7.39 -13.09
N VAL A 507 -4.55 7.67 -14.37
CA VAL A 507 -4.50 9.03 -14.92
C VAL A 507 -5.87 9.70 -14.83
N TRP A 508 -6.95 8.99 -15.18
CA TRP A 508 -8.31 9.53 -15.07
C TRP A 508 -8.70 9.85 -13.63
N ALA A 509 -8.33 8.99 -12.69
CA ALA A 509 -8.57 9.24 -11.27
C ALA A 509 -7.81 10.49 -10.77
N PHE A 510 -6.60 10.75 -11.29
CA PHE A 510 -5.84 11.96 -11.02
C PHE A 510 -6.51 13.19 -11.63
N LEU A 511 -6.84 13.17 -12.93
CA LEU A 511 -7.47 14.30 -13.64
C LEU A 511 -8.84 14.66 -13.03
N LYS A 512 -9.63 13.67 -12.61
CA LYS A 512 -10.92 13.92 -11.95
C LYS A 512 -10.73 14.64 -10.61
N LYS A 513 -9.70 14.30 -9.84
CA LYS A 513 -9.39 14.97 -8.57
C LYS A 513 -8.82 16.37 -8.82
N ALA A 514 -7.94 16.53 -9.81
CA ALA A 514 -7.42 17.82 -10.22
C ALA A 514 -8.55 18.77 -10.63
N GLY A 515 -9.45 18.33 -11.51
CA GLY A 515 -10.59 19.12 -11.98
C GLY A 515 -11.66 19.45 -10.93
N THR A 516 -11.63 18.86 -9.74
CA THR A 516 -12.61 19.15 -8.67
C THR A 516 -12.00 19.91 -7.51
N ILE A 517 -11.12 19.25 -6.75
CA ILE A 517 -10.57 19.81 -5.50
C ILE A 517 -9.56 20.93 -5.80
N LEU A 518 -8.64 20.70 -6.75
CA LEU A 518 -7.63 21.71 -7.07
C LEU A 518 -8.26 22.95 -7.70
N PHE A 519 -9.26 22.80 -8.59
CA PHE A 519 -10.01 23.93 -9.13
C PHE A 519 -10.53 24.85 -8.04
N LEU A 520 -11.25 24.30 -7.05
CA LEU A 520 -11.79 25.10 -5.95
C LEU A 520 -10.66 25.77 -5.15
N CYS A 521 -9.57 25.05 -4.88
CA CYS A 521 -8.46 25.59 -4.13
C CYS A 521 -7.70 26.68 -4.87
N CYS A 522 -7.49 26.53 -6.19
CA CYS A 522 -6.87 27.57 -7.02
C CYS A 522 -7.71 28.86 -7.03
N ALA A 523 -9.04 28.72 -7.19
CA ALA A 523 -9.94 29.88 -7.12
C ALA A 523 -9.87 30.58 -5.74
N VAL A 524 -9.82 29.81 -4.65
CA VAL A 524 -9.68 30.37 -3.29
C VAL A 524 -8.32 31.06 -3.13
N MET A 525 -7.22 30.42 -3.58
CA MET A 525 -5.88 31.00 -3.49
C MET A 525 -5.76 32.29 -4.31
N TRP A 526 -6.29 32.28 -5.54
CA TRP A 526 -6.36 33.48 -6.36
C TRP A 526 -7.13 34.62 -5.63
N PHE A 527 -8.30 34.29 -5.05
CA PHE A 527 -9.07 35.29 -4.28
C PHE A 527 -8.26 35.86 -3.11
N LEU A 528 -7.57 35.00 -2.36
CA LEU A 528 -6.74 35.46 -1.23
C LEU A 528 -5.53 36.27 -1.67
N SER A 529 -4.96 36.01 -2.85
CA SER A 529 -3.79 36.75 -3.37
C SER A 529 -4.16 38.06 -4.07
N SER A 530 -5.39 38.18 -4.62
CA SER A 530 -5.83 39.30 -5.43
C SER A 530 -6.70 40.31 -4.67
N PHE A 531 -7.35 39.89 -3.58
CA PHE A 531 -8.23 40.74 -2.80
C PHE A 531 -7.63 41.11 -1.45
N GLY A 532 -7.85 42.37 -1.04
CA GLY A 532 -7.39 42.89 0.25
C GLY A 532 -8.10 44.16 0.65
N ILE A 533 -7.59 44.82 1.68
CA ILE A 533 -8.10 46.09 2.17
C ILE A 533 -7.00 47.16 1.97
N GLN A 534 -7.22 48.09 1.04
CA GLN A 534 -6.35 49.20 0.79
C GLN A 534 -7.14 50.53 0.98
N ASP A 535 -6.61 51.46 1.72
CA ASP A 535 -7.26 52.76 2.04
C ASP A 535 -8.66 52.65 2.67
N GLY A 536 -8.92 51.51 3.39
CA GLY A 536 -10.20 51.26 4.04
C GLY A 536 -11.30 50.74 3.11
N ALA A 537 -10.99 50.49 1.83
CA ALA A 537 -11.89 49.87 0.87
C ALA A 537 -11.46 48.44 0.57
N PHE A 538 -12.44 47.52 0.46
CA PHE A 538 -12.20 46.15 0.03
C PHE A 538 -12.25 46.10 -1.50
N GLY A 539 -11.21 45.57 -2.13
CA GLY A 539 -11.11 45.49 -3.59
C GLY A 539 -9.91 44.69 -4.07
N LEU A 540 -9.63 44.73 -5.36
CA LEU A 540 -8.39 44.26 -5.95
C LEU A 540 -7.23 45.10 -5.43
N VAL A 541 -6.18 44.43 -4.94
CA VAL A 541 -5.00 45.11 -4.38
C VAL A 541 -3.74 44.40 -4.88
N ASP A 542 -2.62 45.09 -4.75
CA ASP A 542 -1.31 44.48 -4.95
C ASP A 542 -1.08 43.35 -3.94
N THR A 543 -0.29 42.35 -4.32
CA THR A 543 -0.09 41.12 -3.54
C THR A 543 0.39 41.41 -2.11
N GLU A 544 1.11 42.52 -1.87
CA GLU A 544 1.58 42.91 -0.53
C GLU A 544 0.45 43.33 0.42
N ASN A 545 -0.65 43.81 -0.11
CA ASN A 545 -1.84 44.27 0.66
C ASN A 545 -2.97 43.22 0.63
N SER A 546 -2.70 42.03 0.06
CA SER A 546 -3.69 40.99 -0.11
C SER A 546 -4.07 40.32 1.21
N LEU A 547 -5.23 39.63 1.22
CA LEU A 547 -5.63 38.80 2.35
C LEU A 547 -4.59 37.68 2.62
N LEU A 548 -3.93 37.20 1.59
CA LEU A 548 -2.86 36.21 1.72
C LEU A 548 -1.67 36.74 2.50
N ALA A 549 -1.28 38.00 2.24
CA ALA A 549 -0.21 38.67 2.99
C ALA A 549 -0.58 38.88 4.46
N VAL A 550 -1.82 39.30 4.72
CA VAL A 550 -2.32 39.46 6.11
C VAL A 550 -2.34 38.10 6.85
N ILE A 551 -2.85 37.06 6.24
CA ILE A 551 -2.86 35.72 6.83
C ILE A 551 -1.44 35.21 7.00
N GLY A 552 -0.59 35.37 5.99
CA GLY A 552 0.82 34.97 6.01
C GLY A 552 1.57 35.66 7.16
N SER A 553 1.40 37.00 7.33
CA SER A 553 2.02 37.74 8.43
C SER A 553 1.51 37.31 9.81
N ALA A 554 0.23 37.00 9.96
CA ALA A 554 -0.32 36.50 11.22
C ALA A 554 0.23 35.16 11.61
N ILE A 555 0.43 34.26 10.62
CA ILE A 555 0.95 32.90 10.82
C ILE A 555 2.49 32.90 10.93
N ALA A 556 3.18 33.87 10.34
CA ALA A 556 4.64 33.98 10.32
C ALA A 556 5.27 33.86 11.71
N VAL A 557 4.59 34.38 12.74
CA VAL A 557 5.04 34.30 14.15
C VAL A 557 5.26 32.83 14.59
N ILE A 558 4.46 31.88 14.06
CA ILE A 558 4.59 30.44 14.37
C ILE A 558 5.86 29.89 13.75
N PHE A 559 6.30 30.42 12.60
CA PHE A 559 7.47 29.97 11.86
C PHE A 559 8.76 30.68 12.23
N ALA A 560 8.68 31.78 13.02
CA ALA A 560 9.86 32.50 13.52
C ALA A 560 10.89 31.56 14.21
N PRO A 561 10.52 30.60 15.04
CA PRO A 561 11.48 29.65 15.62
C PRO A 561 12.22 28.77 14.60
N LEU A 562 11.66 28.62 13.40
CA LEU A 562 12.23 27.87 12.28
C LEU A 562 13.14 28.73 11.39
N GLY A 563 13.14 30.05 11.62
CA GLY A 563 13.98 31.04 10.93
C GLY A 563 13.36 31.68 9.69
N PHE A 564 12.23 31.18 9.15
CA PHE A 564 11.52 31.81 8.04
C PHE A 564 10.19 32.43 8.51
N ASP A 565 10.29 33.69 8.93
CA ASP A 565 9.18 34.49 9.44
C ASP A 565 8.71 35.59 8.48
N THR A 566 9.21 35.57 7.24
CA THR A 566 8.73 36.46 6.18
C THR A 566 7.35 35.99 5.72
N TRP A 567 6.40 36.93 5.59
CA TRP A 567 5.04 36.58 5.16
C TRP A 567 5.01 35.89 3.78
N GLN A 568 5.97 36.26 2.91
CA GLN A 568 6.12 35.69 1.59
C GLN A 568 6.47 34.18 1.65
N ALA A 569 7.44 33.78 2.47
CA ALA A 569 7.83 32.41 2.66
C ALA A 569 6.65 31.58 3.25
N VAL A 570 5.94 32.17 4.21
CA VAL A 570 4.76 31.51 4.82
C VAL A 570 3.61 31.41 3.83
N ALA A 571 3.32 32.45 3.04
CA ALA A 571 2.31 32.41 1.98
C ALA A 571 2.62 31.35 0.93
N SER A 572 3.89 31.25 0.51
CA SER A 572 4.35 30.18 -0.41
C SER A 572 4.20 28.80 0.19
N SER A 573 4.49 28.60 1.48
CA SER A 573 4.24 27.33 2.16
C SER A 573 2.75 26.97 2.22
N LEU A 574 1.87 27.97 2.43
CA LEU A 574 0.41 27.76 2.41
C LEU A 574 -0.08 27.35 1.03
N SER A 575 0.41 27.94 -0.05
CA SER A 575 0.09 27.49 -1.41
C SER A 575 0.54 26.06 -1.67
N GLY A 576 1.66 25.65 -1.07
CA GLY A 576 2.19 24.27 -1.11
C GLY A 576 1.29 23.21 -0.49
N PHE A 577 0.35 23.55 0.38
CA PHE A 577 -0.67 22.59 0.84
C PHE A 577 -1.71 22.28 -0.24
N VAL A 578 -1.97 23.22 -1.14
CA VAL A 578 -2.87 22.99 -2.28
C VAL A 578 -2.16 22.08 -3.28
N ALA A 579 -1.01 22.52 -3.78
CA ALA A 579 -0.16 21.78 -4.70
C ALA A 579 1.30 22.17 -4.41
N LYS A 580 2.21 21.18 -4.32
CA LYS A 580 3.60 21.46 -3.91
C LYS A 580 4.37 22.29 -4.93
N GLU A 581 4.08 22.15 -6.21
CA GLU A 581 4.58 23.02 -7.27
C GLU A 581 4.13 24.49 -7.12
N GLY A 582 2.99 24.72 -6.48
CA GLY A 582 2.49 26.07 -6.19
C GLY A 582 3.41 26.90 -5.31
N ILE A 583 4.34 26.29 -4.57
CA ILE A 583 5.37 27.01 -3.81
C ILE A 583 6.23 27.84 -4.76
N VAL A 584 6.73 27.21 -5.84
CA VAL A 584 7.63 27.87 -6.81
C VAL A 584 6.88 28.97 -7.56
N SER A 585 5.66 28.68 -8.03
CA SER A 585 4.83 29.66 -8.72
C SER A 585 4.49 30.87 -7.82
N THR A 586 4.10 30.63 -6.56
CA THR A 586 3.82 31.72 -5.62
C THR A 586 5.07 32.55 -5.32
N MET A 587 6.22 31.90 -5.15
CA MET A 587 7.50 32.60 -4.95
C MET A 587 7.88 33.45 -6.18
N GLY A 588 7.67 32.92 -7.39
CA GLY A 588 7.89 33.65 -8.64
C GLY A 588 7.05 34.93 -8.73
N VAL A 589 5.75 34.83 -8.45
CA VAL A 589 4.82 35.97 -8.44
C VAL A 589 5.23 36.99 -7.36
N LEU A 590 5.55 36.56 -6.15
CA LEU A 590 5.91 37.39 -5.03
C LEU A 590 7.29 38.10 -5.21
N SER A 591 8.19 37.50 -6.03
CA SER A 591 9.48 38.11 -6.37
C SER A 591 9.41 39.11 -7.53
N GLY A 592 8.24 39.23 -8.17
CA GLY A 592 8.06 40.13 -9.33
C GLY A 592 8.67 39.54 -10.64
N LEU A 593 9.10 38.31 -10.66
CA LEU A 593 9.74 37.66 -11.82
C LEU A 593 8.73 37.02 -12.78
N GLY A 594 7.44 36.93 -12.41
CA GLY A 594 6.45 36.18 -13.17
C GLY A 594 6.68 34.65 -13.09
N GLU A 595 6.56 33.94 -14.20
CA GLU A 595 6.92 32.52 -14.28
C GLU A 595 8.44 32.37 -14.26
N VAL A 596 8.94 31.62 -13.28
CA VAL A 596 10.37 31.48 -13.00
C VAL A 596 10.89 30.23 -13.71
N GLU A 597 11.81 30.39 -14.66
CA GLU A 597 12.62 29.27 -15.13
C GLU A 597 13.54 28.76 -14.01
N GLU A 598 13.57 27.46 -13.80
CA GLU A 598 14.18 26.77 -12.66
C GLU A 598 15.68 27.11 -12.37
N TYR A 599 16.40 27.81 -13.25
CA TYR A 599 17.86 27.96 -13.21
C TYR A 599 18.41 29.38 -13.48
N ALA A 600 17.62 30.44 -13.34
CA ALA A 600 18.15 31.79 -13.63
C ALA A 600 19.06 32.30 -12.49
N VAL A 601 20.32 32.49 -12.80
CA VAL A 601 21.37 33.02 -11.90
C VAL A 601 21.03 34.45 -11.34
N SER A 602 20.10 35.18 -11.98
CA SER A 602 19.60 36.48 -11.54
C SER A 602 18.67 36.43 -10.31
N MET A 603 18.29 35.25 -9.84
CA MET A 603 17.33 35.07 -8.76
C MET A 603 17.89 35.31 -7.36
N HIS A 604 19.21 35.23 -7.16
CA HIS A 604 19.79 35.29 -5.82
C HIS A 604 19.40 36.58 -5.07
N ASP A 605 19.52 37.73 -5.72
CA ASP A 605 19.26 39.04 -5.05
C ASP A 605 17.78 39.25 -4.74
N GLN A 606 16.88 38.69 -5.56
CA GLN A 606 15.44 38.81 -5.38
C GLN A 606 14.89 37.85 -4.33
N PHE A 607 15.45 36.63 -4.24
CA PHE A 607 15.10 35.69 -3.18
C PHE A 607 15.82 35.96 -1.85
N ALA A 608 16.85 36.79 -1.81
CA ALA A 608 17.49 37.22 -0.57
C ALA A 608 16.51 37.95 0.39
N ALA A 609 15.46 38.55 -0.15
CA ALA A 609 14.39 39.13 0.65
C ALA A 609 13.52 38.09 1.34
N PHE A 610 13.40 36.89 0.78
CA PHE A 610 12.65 35.77 1.37
C PHE A 610 13.49 34.97 2.37
N PHE A 611 14.76 34.79 2.07
CA PHE A 611 15.70 33.99 2.82
C PHE A 611 16.98 34.77 3.14
N PRO A 612 17.03 35.41 4.29
CA PRO A 612 18.21 36.23 4.68
C PRO A 612 19.49 35.41 4.82
N THR A 613 19.41 34.10 5.08
CA THR A 613 20.57 33.20 5.14
C THR A 613 20.32 31.87 4.46
N THR A 614 21.38 31.15 4.09
CA THR A 614 21.33 29.77 3.56
C THR A 614 20.62 28.83 4.52
N MET A 615 20.82 28.99 5.83
CA MET A 615 20.18 28.16 6.83
C MET A 615 18.67 28.34 6.86
N VAL A 616 18.17 29.55 6.65
CA VAL A 616 16.73 29.85 6.53
C VAL A 616 16.14 29.17 5.30
N ALA A 617 16.84 29.23 4.15
CA ALA A 617 16.41 28.59 2.92
C ALA A 617 16.33 27.05 3.07
N VAL A 618 17.35 26.43 3.68
CA VAL A 618 17.32 24.98 3.95
C VAL A 618 16.24 24.62 4.97
N SER A 619 16.03 25.46 5.99
CA SER A 619 14.95 25.27 6.96
C SER A 619 13.58 25.30 6.29
N PHE A 620 13.33 26.28 5.43
CA PHE A 620 12.12 26.36 4.62
C PHE A 620 11.93 25.10 3.74
N LEU A 621 13.00 24.67 3.07
CA LEU A 621 12.98 23.45 2.26
C LEU A 621 12.61 22.22 3.09
N LEU A 622 13.24 22.00 4.24
CA LEU A 622 12.99 20.86 5.11
C LEU A 622 11.55 20.84 5.61
N PHE A 623 11.00 22.00 6.00
CA PHE A 623 9.60 22.05 6.41
C PHE A 623 8.66 21.63 5.29
N ASN A 624 8.77 22.25 4.10
CA ASN A 624 7.91 21.97 2.95
C ASN A 624 8.12 20.57 2.34
N LEU A 625 9.26 19.94 2.65
CA LEU A 625 9.55 18.59 2.22
C LEU A 625 8.83 17.54 3.10
N PHE A 626 8.75 17.78 4.41
CA PHE A 626 8.27 16.79 5.39
C PHE A 626 6.89 17.11 5.98
N ASP A 627 6.31 18.26 5.68
CA ASP A 627 4.94 18.62 6.07
C ASP A 627 3.89 17.74 5.39
N SER A 628 2.61 17.99 5.65
CA SER A 628 1.52 17.30 4.99
C SER A 628 1.62 17.40 3.46
N PRO A 629 1.30 16.32 2.73
CA PRO A 629 1.32 16.33 1.28
C PRO A 629 0.23 17.24 0.69
N CYS A 630 0.20 17.39 -0.63
CA CYS A 630 -0.82 18.17 -1.34
C CYS A 630 -2.25 17.68 -1.03
N LEU A 631 -3.24 18.54 -1.19
CA LEU A 631 -4.67 18.23 -0.92
C LEU A 631 -5.18 16.98 -1.64
N ALA A 632 -4.68 16.70 -2.85
CA ALA A 632 -5.01 15.48 -3.57
C ALA A 632 -4.56 14.22 -2.81
N ALA A 633 -3.39 14.23 -2.22
CA ALA A 633 -2.87 13.13 -1.41
C ALA A 633 -3.59 13.06 -0.04
N ILE A 634 -3.85 14.20 0.60
CA ILE A 634 -4.65 14.28 1.84
C ILE A 634 -6.04 13.69 1.64
N SER A 635 -6.75 14.07 0.57
CA SER A 635 -8.08 13.52 0.23
C SER A 635 -8.05 12.02 -0.03
N THR A 636 -6.94 11.54 -0.64
CA THR A 636 -6.73 10.10 -0.87
C THR A 636 -6.50 9.38 0.45
N THR A 637 -5.67 9.94 1.35
CA THR A 637 -5.44 9.39 2.69
C THR A 637 -6.74 9.30 3.49
N ALA A 638 -7.61 10.31 3.42
CA ALA A 638 -8.92 10.29 4.08
C ALA A 638 -9.79 9.13 3.59
N LYS A 639 -9.79 8.90 2.26
CA LYS A 639 -10.57 7.81 1.64
C LYS A 639 -10.00 6.43 1.99
N GLU A 640 -8.66 6.27 1.94
CA GLU A 640 -8.01 4.97 2.19
C GLU A 640 -8.01 4.57 3.66
N LEU A 641 -7.86 5.53 4.58
CA LEU A 641 -7.92 5.25 6.03
C LEU A 641 -9.33 4.91 6.50
N ASN A 642 -10.37 5.50 5.87
CA ASN A 642 -11.78 5.35 6.24
C ASN A 642 -12.05 5.46 7.76
N ASN A 643 -11.22 6.21 8.46
CA ASN A 643 -11.28 6.41 9.92
C ASN A 643 -10.89 7.85 10.27
N ARG A 644 -11.86 8.66 10.71
CA ARG A 644 -11.66 10.08 11.02
C ARG A 644 -10.59 10.34 12.09
N LYS A 645 -10.49 9.49 13.11
CA LYS A 645 -9.49 9.66 14.19
C LYS A 645 -8.08 9.45 13.66
N PHE A 646 -7.86 8.37 12.89
CA PHE A 646 -6.55 8.10 12.29
C PHE A 646 -6.19 9.10 11.20
N PHE A 647 -7.16 9.61 10.45
CA PHE A 647 -6.93 10.66 9.46
C PHE A 647 -6.36 11.93 10.13
N TRP A 648 -7.06 12.48 11.12
CA TRP A 648 -6.58 13.66 11.82
C TRP A 648 -5.26 13.42 12.56
N PHE A 649 -5.08 12.24 13.14
CA PHE A 649 -3.81 11.85 13.73
C PHE A 649 -2.67 11.88 12.70
N THR A 650 -2.90 11.37 11.48
CA THR A 650 -1.91 11.38 10.40
C THR A 650 -1.52 12.80 10.00
N ILE A 651 -2.49 13.68 9.77
CA ILE A 651 -2.25 15.07 9.36
C ILE A 651 -1.51 15.84 10.46
N ILE A 652 -1.97 15.73 11.70
CA ILE A 652 -1.31 16.38 12.84
C ILE A 652 0.12 15.83 13.01
N PHE A 653 0.30 14.51 12.93
CA PHE A 653 1.61 13.89 13.04
C PHE A 653 2.57 14.40 11.97
N GLN A 654 2.17 14.47 10.71
CA GLN A 654 3.01 14.95 9.60
C GLN A 654 3.44 16.41 9.82
N ASN A 655 2.52 17.32 10.13
CA ASN A 655 2.84 18.73 10.34
C ASN A 655 3.68 18.96 11.62
N VAL A 656 3.32 18.34 12.74
CA VAL A 656 4.06 18.52 13.99
C VAL A 656 5.46 17.90 13.88
N SER A 657 5.59 16.75 13.25
CA SER A 657 6.89 16.11 13.07
C SER A 657 7.80 16.90 12.12
N ALA A 658 7.25 17.45 11.01
CA ALA A 658 7.99 18.36 10.13
C ALA A 658 8.48 19.60 10.87
N TYR A 659 7.59 20.23 11.66
CA TYR A 659 7.94 21.37 12.50
C TYR A 659 9.07 21.04 13.48
N CYS A 660 8.97 19.92 14.21
CA CYS A 660 10.00 19.50 15.16
C CYS A 660 11.34 19.20 14.50
N VAL A 661 11.34 18.51 13.35
CA VAL A 661 12.58 18.20 12.59
C VAL A 661 13.24 19.48 12.10
N THR A 662 12.46 20.40 11.54
CA THR A 662 12.94 21.67 11.04
C THR A 662 13.46 22.56 12.16
N LEU A 663 12.75 22.62 13.30
CA LEU A 663 13.18 23.33 14.50
C LEU A 663 14.52 22.82 15.02
N MET A 664 14.64 21.49 15.15
CA MET A 664 15.92 20.88 15.58
C MET A 664 17.04 21.21 14.61
N PHE A 665 16.79 21.15 13.30
CA PHE A 665 17.79 21.49 12.30
C PHE A 665 18.23 22.94 12.41
N TYR A 666 17.28 23.88 12.33
CA TYR A 666 17.58 25.31 12.33
C TYR A 666 18.29 25.77 13.61
N GLN A 667 17.75 25.40 14.78
CA GLN A 667 18.29 25.84 16.07
C GLN A 667 19.63 25.20 16.40
N ILE A 668 19.81 23.87 16.15
CA ILE A 668 21.03 23.16 16.55
C ILE A 668 22.15 23.40 15.53
N VAL A 669 21.86 23.23 14.23
CA VAL A 669 22.88 23.41 13.19
C VAL A 669 23.22 24.90 13.06
N GLY A 670 22.23 25.81 13.14
CA GLY A 670 22.45 27.25 13.13
C GLY A 670 23.30 27.75 14.30
N LEU A 671 23.11 27.17 15.51
CA LEU A 671 23.99 27.41 16.67
C LEU A 671 25.41 26.94 16.40
N CYS A 672 25.60 25.74 15.80
CA CYS A 672 26.94 25.20 15.51
C CYS A 672 27.70 26.02 14.47
N ILE A 673 26.98 26.61 13.50
CA ILE A 673 27.57 27.48 12.44
C ILE A 673 27.76 28.93 12.94
N GLY A 674 27.06 29.31 14.02
CA GLY A 674 27.12 30.65 14.60
C GLY A 674 26.13 31.66 13.99
N GLU A 675 25.18 31.20 13.17
CA GLU A 675 24.10 32.04 12.60
C GLU A 675 22.94 32.27 13.59
N VAL A 676 22.73 31.37 14.51
CA VAL A 676 21.65 31.43 15.51
C VAL A 676 22.26 31.61 16.91
N ALA A 677 21.83 32.66 17.63
CA ALA A 677 22.21 32.83 19.02
C ALA A 677 21.46 31.84 19.92
N PHE A 678 22.09 31.44 21.03
CA PHE A 678 21.44 30.56 22.02
C PHE A 678 20.20 31.25 22.61
N ASN A 679 19.04 30.64 22.46
CA ASN A 679 17.74 31.16 22.86
C ASN A 679 16.85 30.07 23.47
N PHE A 680 15.64 30.45 23.91
CA PHE A 680 14.66 29.50 24.46
C PHE A 680 14.37 28.33 23.49
N TRP A 681 14.23 28.60 22.19
CA TRP A 681 13.91 27.61 21.17
C TRP A 681 15.07 26.62 20.93
N THR A 682 16.32 27.08 21.16
CA THR A 682 17.50 26.18 21.15
C THR A 682 17.41 25.14 22.26
N VAL A 683 16.98 25.52 23.44
CA VAL A 683 16.74 24.57 24.56
C VAL A 683 15.64 23.59 24.20
N VAL A 684 14.53 24.08 23.63
CA VAL A 684 13.41 23.23 23.15
C VAL A 684 13.91 22.24 22.10
N ALA A 685 14.74 22.68 21.14
CA ALA A 685 15.31 21.82 20.11
C ALA A 685 16.19 20.67 20.70
N PHE A 686 17.02 20.96 21.70
CA PHE A 686 17.81 19.93 22.40
C PHE A 686 16.93 18.96 23.19
N VAL A 687 15.88 19.43 23.84
CA VAL A 687 14.91 18.58 24.54
C VAL A 687 14.18 17.67 23.57
N LEU A 688 13.75 18.19 22.40
CA LEU A 688 13.13 17.39 21.33
C LEU A 688 14.10 16.33 20.80
N LEU A 689 15.36 16.71 20.53
CA LEU A 689 16.38 15.77 20.08
C LEU A 689 16.60 14.64 21.11
N ALA A 690 16.75 15.01 22.38
CA ALA A 690 16.86 14.03 23.46
C ALA A 690 15.62 13.12 23.54
N GLY A 691 14.41 13.68 23.36
CA GLY A 691 13.16 12.93 23.29
C GLY A 691 13.11 11.94 22.12
N VAL A 692 13.50 12.36 20.93
CA VAL A 692 13.57 11.50 19.73
C VAL A 692 14.58 10.39 19.93
N LEU A 693 15.79 10.70 20.45
CA LEU A 693 16.82 9.71 20.76
C LEU A 693 16.33 8.72 21.81
N TYR A 694 15.69 9.19 22.88
CA TYR A 694 15.09 8.32 23.88
C TYR A 694 14.05 7.38 23.28
N LEU A 695 13.13 7.89 22.45
CA LEU A 695 12.11 7.08 21.77
C LEU A 695 12.72 6.06 20.80
N LEU A 696 13.82 6.46 20.13
CA LEU A 696 14.53 5.60 19.19
C LEU A 696 15.27 4.45 19.90
N PHE A 697 15.93 4.72 21.04
CA PHE A 697 16.76 3.73 21.72
C PHE A 697 16.08 3.02 22.90
N ARG A 698 14.91 3.49 23.37
CA ARG A 698 14.17 2.77 24.41
C ARG A 698 13.87 1.34 23.97
N LYS A 699 13.94 0.39 24.90
CA LYS A 699 13.48 -0.99 24.68
C LYS A 699 12.00 -0.97 24.32
N ASP A 700 11.59 -1.86 23.40
CA ASP A 700 10.19 -1.98 23.00
C ASP A 700 9.36 -2.45 24.21
N PRO A 701 8.45 -1.60 24.75
CA PRO A 701 7.65 -1.96 25.90
C PRO A 701 6.68 -3.11 25.62
N ASN A 702 6.38 -3.38 24.33
CA ASN A 702 5.44 -4.40 23.90
C ASN A 702 6.09 -5.78 23.80
N LYS A 703 7.43 -5.86 23.62
CA LYS A 703 8.18 -7.14 23.69
C LYS A 703 8.17 -7.76 25.11
N ALA A 704 8.10 -6.93 26.14
CA ALA A 704 7.96 -7.41 27.52
C ALA A 704 6.58 -7.99 27.79
N THR A 705 5.53 -7.44 27.18
CA THR A 705 4.14 -7.91 27.37
C THR A 705 3.90 -9.24 26.62
N VAL A 706 4.54 -9.46 25.48
CA VAL A 706 4.50 -10.75 24.77
C VAL A 706 5.28 -11.82 25.58
N LYS A 707 6.44 -11.48 26.13
CA LYS A 707 7.15 -12.39 27.06
C LYS A 707 6.45 -12.56 28.41
N SER A 708 5.78 -11.53 28.95
CA SER A 708 5.07 -11.64 30.24
C SER A 708 3.71 -12.32 30.08
N SER A 709 3.06 -12.25 28.93
CA SER A 709 1.85 -13.07 28.66
C SER A 709 2.23 -14.55 28.46
N SER A 710 3.38 -14.85 27.89
CA SER A 710 3.91 -16.21 27.87
C SER A 710 4.46 -16.68 29.24
N PHE A 711 4.92 -15.77 30.11
CA PHE A 711 5.37 -16.09 31.48
C PHE A 711 4.26 -16.01 32.53
N ALA A 712 3.24 -15.16 32.35
CA ALA A 712 2.07 -15.12 33.24
C ALA A 712 1.10 -16.28 33.00
N ALA A 713 1.07 -16.83 31.80
CA ALA A 713 0.38 -18.08 31.50
C ALA A 713 1.12 -19.32 32.06
N SER A 714 2.39 -19.20 32.46
CA SER A 714 3.15 -20.28 33.09
C SER A 714 3.10 -20.29 34.62
N ASN A 715 2.41 -19.32 35.26
CA ASN A 715 2.33 -19.18 36.72
C ASN A 715 0.92 -19.00 37.28
N VAL A 716 -0.12 -19.39 36.54
CA VAL A 716 -1.48 -19.50 37.08
C VAL A 716 -2.04 -20.90 36.86
#